data_b545d80387931d99634fc09b9d050685
#
_entry.id   b545d80387931d99634fc09b9d050685
#
_cell.length_a   1.000
_cell.length_b   1.000
_cell.length_c   1.000
_cell.angle_alpha   90.00
_cell.angle_beta   90.00
_cell.angle_gamma   90.00
#
_symmetry.space_group_name_H-M   'P 1'
#
loop_
_entity.id
_entity.type
_entity.pdbx_description
1 polymer ?
#
loop_
_entity_poly.entity_id
_entity_poly.type
_entity_poly.pdbx_seq_one_letter_code
_entity_poly.pdbx_strand_id
1 'polypeptide(L)'
;MSKSRSRNARPAQLMTLIGSFFALSGLLGTLVAGIMIPAVGSVGVVAKTVPTVFDGLPSEIQVIAPAEESLLLDADGGVIARFYDKRRIVVPSDKIADVMKQAIVAIEDKRFYDHHGVDPEGMARALVNNLSDGGKQGASTITQQFVRNSIQERGYLEGDAELAYSAVEQTTQRKLREVKYALTLEKSMTKDEILTGYLNIAPFGPITYGVEAASQLYFSHSAAELNWLESALLAGLVQSPVDYNPLTNPEAAETRRNTVLMVMRNEGIITEEDYQNGVNTPVADMLKPNETPQGCLGASGINAYFCDFAISQFLDDPAFGDSYAKRERLLKTGGLTIRTTLNPRLNNAAYQALVDAIPVHDESGLDTAMVTVEPGTGKVLAMAQNTEYGVEDGRTMSNYSANGIFQVGSTFKVFTLLQWLKEGNSAYASVGRNNRIYVNGEFSCGGEPIYTDTYDVEDLPGKNGTFNTISATGLSVNQAFINMASRVDFCQIFQLASDFGVTDANGEIVQALPANILGSASSSPLTMANAFAAIAHDGQLCTPQALTVVTDRSEAVIKEYTPQCKEVISPTVARQASNILGKSTARYYNATRLDGGRPFGAKSGTTNNNANTWLTGFTPQYATSAWVGRAAASQQPVQDIVINGNYYDAIYGETFVGRNIWAPYMSTVHEGLDFIGLPDVFIGNVPTPPRPAPTPNQPSNTPQSGR
;
A
#
# COMPACT_ATOMS: atom_id res chain seq x y z
N MET A 1 11.47 34.03 24.72
CA MET A 1 11.20 34.15 26.17
C MET A 1 9.81 33.55 26.43
N SER A 2 9.72 32.30 26.81
CA SER A 2 8.48 31.70 27.27
C SER A 2 8.79 30.91 28.54
N LYS A 3 8.13 31.29 29.62
CA LYS A 3 8.35 30.75 30.96
C LYS A 3 7.73 29.35 31.08
N SER A 4 8.57 28.38 31.33
CA SER A 4 8.18 27.08 31.86
C SER A 4 7.47 27.23 33.22
N ARG A 5 6.22 26.88 33.34
CA ARG A 5 5.50 26.73 34.62
C ARG A 5 5.74 25.30 35.13
N SER A 6 6.64 25.18 36.09
CA SER A 6 6.71 23.97 36.94
C SER A 6 5.39 23.90 37.75
N ARG A 7 4.62 22.82 37.54
CA ARG A 7 3.50 22.48 38.42
C ARG A 7 4.03 21.80 39.67
N ASN A 8 4.33 22.56 40.70
CA ASN A 8 4.52 22.03 42.04
C ASN A 8 3.17 21.44 42.52
N ALA A 9 3.12 20.15 42.77
CA ALA A 9 1.99 19.53 43.42
C ALA A 9 1.74 20.18 44.77
N ARG A 10 0.52 20.60 45.05
CA ARG A 10 0.15 21.23 46.32
C ARG A 10 0.39 20.24 47.47
N PRO A 11 0.91 20.67 48.63
CA PRO A 11 1.18 19.80 49.80
C PRO A 11 -0.02 18.96 50.25
N ALA A 12 -1.24 19.45 50.03
CA ALA A 12 -2.46 18.73 50.28
C ALA A 12 -2.66 17.47 49.40
N GLN A 13 -2.23 17.50 48.14
CA GLN A 13 -2.30 16.33 47.24
C GLN A 13 -1.28 15.27 47.58
N LEU A 14 -0.09 15.70 48.01
CA LEU A 14 0.94 14.78 48.49
C LEU A 14 0.50 14.07 49.79
N MET A 15 -0.11 14.79 50.74
CA MET A 15 -0.68 14.21 51.95
C MET A 15 -1.85 13.24 51.69
N THR A 16 -2.68 13.54 50.69
CA THR A 16 -3.77 12.63 50.30
C THR A 16 -3.20 11.36 49.63
N LEU A 17 -2.17 11.45 48.80
CA LEU A 17 -1.50 10.29 48.20
C LEU A 17 -0.78 9.44 49.23
N ILE A 18 -0.10 10.05 50.20
CA ILE A 18 0.55 9.36 51.31
C ILE A 18 -0.49 8.71 52.21
N GLY A 19 -1.57 9.41 52.53
CA GLY A 19 -2.69 8.87 53.31
C GLY A 19 -3.38 7.69 52.64
N SER A 20 -3.60 7.77 51.34
CA SER A 20 -4.17 6.69 50.50
C SER A 20 -3.22 5.49 50.40
N PHE A 21 -1.91 5.73 50.30
CA PHE A 21 -0.88 4.65 50.32
C PHE A 21 -0.86 3.91 51.66
N PHE A 22 -0.89 4.63 52.79
CA PHE A 22 -0.94 4.01 54.11
C PHE A 22 -2.27 3.28 54.38
N ALA A 23 -3.37 3.81 53.90
CA ALA A 23 -4.68 3.15 53.99
C ALA A 23 -4.74 1.87 53.16
N LEU A 24 -4.13 1.88 51.96
CA LEU A 24 -4.05 0.69 51.08
C LEU A 24 -3.09 -0.36 51.64
N SER A 25 -1.94 0.06 52.14
CA SER A 25 -0.97 -0.84 52.80
C SER A 25 -1.57 -1.47 54.07
N GLY A 26 -2.35 -0.71 54.81
CA GLY A 26 -3.11 -1.19 55.98
C GLY A 26 -4.24 -2.17 55.56
N LEU A 27 -4.94 -1.91 54.48
CA LEU A 27 -5.97 -2.78 53.92
C LEU A 27 -5.39 -4.09 53.35
N LEU A 28 -4.30 -4.00 52.59
CA LEU A 28 -3.58 -5.17 52.08
C LEU A 28 -2.92 -5.99 53.20
N GLY A 29 -2.36 -5.32 54.19
CA GLY A 29 -1.82 -5.98 55.39
C GLY A 29 -2.89 -6.71 56.21
N THR A 30 -4.11 -6.14 56.31
CA THR A 30 -5.25 -6.79 56.97
C THR A 30 -5.86 -7.90 56.11
N LEU A 31 -5.78 -7.83 54.78
CA LEU A 31 -6.21 -8.89 53.88
C LEU A 31 -5.24 -10.10 53.94
N VAL A 32 -3.95 -9.86 54.00
CA VAL A 32 -2.89 -10.87 54.21
C VAL A 32 -2.97 -11.44 55.64
N ALA A 33 -3.17 -10.61 56.64
CA ALA A 33 -3.36 -11.05 58.03
C ALA A 33 -4.68 -11.83 58.21
N GLY A 34 -5.76 -11.46 57.50
CA GLY A 34 -7.04 -12.17 57.50
C GLY A 34 -7.01 -13.56 56.87
N ILE A 35 -6.06 -13.81 55.98
CA ILE A 35 -5.79 -15.13 55.36
C ILE A 35 -4.87 -15.97 56.25
N MET A 36 -4.01 -15.34 57.06
CA MET A 36 -2.95 -16.02 57.82
C MET A 36 -3.19 -16.17 59.34
N ILE A 37 -4.23 -15.54 59.89
CA ILE A 37 -4.50 -15.62 61.34
C ILE A 37 -5.95 -15.98 61.62
N PRO A 38 -6.31 -17.23 61.93
CA PRO A 38 -7.53 -17.57 62.58
C PRO A 38 -7.41 -17.26 64.06
N ALA A 39 -8.17 -16.27 64.55
CA ALA A 39 -8.31 -15.83 65.93
C ALA A 39 -7.48 -14.62 66.36
N VAL A 40 -8.10 -13.44 66.29
CA VAL A 40 -8.36 -12.55 67.45
C VAL A 40 -9.51 -11.62 67.10
N GLY A 41 -10.58 -11.67 67.94
CA GLY A 41 -11.77 -10.87 67.77
C GLY A 41 -11.54 -9.38 68.04
N SER A 42 -12.08 -8.53 67.21
CA SER A 42 -12.46 -7.11 67.34
C SER A 42 -12.10 -6.22 66.11
N VAL A 43 -12.17 -6.75 64.91
CA VAL A 43 -12.04 -5.95 63.67
C VAL A 43 -13.28 -6.22 62.75
N GLY A 44 -14.43 -6.22 63.31
CA GLY A 44 -15.67 -6.67 62.65
C GLY A 44 -16.27 -5.72 61.57
N VAL A 45 -15.73 -4.50 61.39
CA VAL A 45 -16.28 -3.54 60.44
C VAL A 45 -15.44 -3.48 59.15
N VAL A 46 -14.13 -3.55 59.24
CA VAL A 46 -13.22 -3.53 58.06
C VAL A 46 -13.28 -4.84 57.28
N ALA A 47 -13.42 -5.97 57.96
CA ALA A 47 -13.55 -7.29 57.38
C ALA A 47 -14.84 -7.54 56.60
N LYS A 48 -15.87 -6.72 56.76
CA LYS A 48 -17.14 -6.82 56.02
C LYS A 48 -17.20 -5.95 54.74
N THR A 49 -16.42 -4.86 54.68
CA THR A 49 -16.45 -3.96 53.54
C THR A 49 -15.50 -4.36 52.43
N VAL A 50 -14.35 -4.95 52.75
CA VAL A 50 -13.36 -5.39 51.75
C VAL A 50 -13.88 -6.56 50.87
N PRO A 51 -14.47 -7.61 51.43
CA PRO A 51 -15.10 -8.68 50.65
C PRO A 51 -16.17 -8.17 49.72
N THR A 52 -17.07 -7.25 50.20
CA THR A 52 -18.20 -6.72 49.38
C THR A 52 -17.70 -5.84 48.23
N VAL A 53 -16.64 -5.04 48.41
CA VAL A 53 -16.04 -4.27 47.34
C VAL A 53 -15.29 -5.19 46.36
N PHE A 54 -14.55 -6.17 46.85
CA PHE A 54 -13.84 -7.13 46.06
C PHE A 54 -14.78 -8.04 45.24
N ASP A 55 -15.89 -8.53 45.86
CA ASP A 55 -16.90 -9.36 45.20
C ASP A 55 -17.68 -8.58 44.15
N GLY A 56 -17.92 -7.30 44.38
CA GLY A 56 -18.62 -6.40 43.42
C GLY A 56 -17.78 -6.02 42.17
N LEU A 57 -16.46 -6.28 42.16
CA LEU A 57 -15.64 -6.06 40.95
C LEU A 57 -15.91 -7.16 39.91
N PRO A 58 -15.86 -6.84 38.61
CA PRO A 58 -15.92 -7.84 37.54
C PRO A 58 -14.91 -8.96 37.78
N SER A 59 -15.34 -10.22 37.58
CA SER A 59 -14.50 -11.40 37.86
C SER A 59 -13.84 -12.00 36.63
N GLU A 60 -14.28 -11.59 35.43
CA GLU A 60 -13.76 -12.13 34.17
C GLU A 60 -12.97 -11.07 33.41
N ILE A 61 -11.77 -11.43 32.98
CA ILE A 61 -10.98 -10.70 32.01
C ILE A 61 -11.01 -11.47 30.69
N GLN A 62 -11.41 -10.80 29.65
CA GLN A 62 -11.29 -11.33 28.30
C GLN A 62 -9.94 -10.93 27.76
N VAL A 63 -9.01 -11.90 27.73
CA VAL A 63 -7.73 -11.74 27.04
C VAL A 63 -7.98 -11.88 25.56
N ILE A 64 -7.78 -10.80 24.83
CA ILE A 64 -7.90 -10.78 23.36
C ILE A 64 -6.51 -10.87 22.73
N ALA A 65 -6.46 -11.36 21.52
CA ALA A 65 -5.22 -11.34 20.76
C ALA A 65 -4.77 -9.88 20.55
N PRO A 66 -3.51 -9.55 20.84
CA PRO A 66 -3.02 -8.19 20.74
C PRO A 66 -2.93 -7.71 19.29
N ALA A 67 -2.78 -6.39 19.07
CA ALA A 67 -2.50 -5.83 17.78
C ALA A 67 -1.21 -6.44 17.17
N GLU A 68 -1.28 -6.79 15.90
CA GLU A 68 -0.12 -7.28 15.13
C GLU A 68 0.07 -6.47 13.87
N GLU A 69 1.31 -6.42 13.37
CA GLU A 69 1.62 -5.80 12.09
C GLU A 69 0.96 -6.56 10.94
N SER A 70 0.49 -5.82 9.93
CA SER A 70 0.04 -6.41 8.68
C SER A 70 1.14 -6.35 7.62
N LEU A 71 1.20 -7.39 6.78
CA LEU A 71 2.18 -7.54 5.72
C LEU A 71 1.54 -7.31 4.35
N LEU A 72 2.16 -6.48 3.54
CA LEU A 72 1.88 -6.37 2.11
C LEU A 72 2.92 -7.19 1.36
N LEU A 73 2.48 -8.19 0.61
CA LEU A 73 3.35 -9.13 -0.11
C LEU A 73 3.19 -8.96 -1.62
N ASP A 74 4.28 -9.16 -2.37
CA ASP A 74 4.24 -9.31 -3.82
C ASP A 74 3.62 -10.66 -4.24
N ALA A 75 3.54 -10.90 -5.54
CA ALA A 75 2.95 -12.12 -6.08
C ALA A 75 3.74 -13.39 -5.71
N ASP A 76 5.04 -13.27 -5.48
CA ASP A 76 5.95 -14.38 -5.13
C ASP A 76 6.01 -14.59 -3.60
N GLY A 77 5.39 -13.71 -2.80
CA GLY A 77 5.36 -13.75 -1.34
C GLY A 77 6.49 -12.94 -0.66
N GLY A 78 7.24 -12.17 -1.42
CA GLY A 78 8.21 -11.21 -0.88
C GLY A 78 7.52 -10.05 -0.18
N VAL A 79 8.09 -9.56 0.92
CA VAL A 79 7.52 -8.45 1.70
C VAL A 79 7.79 -7.12 0.97
N ILE A 80 6.72 -6.42 0.60
CA ILE A 80 6.76 -5.06 0.05
C ILE A 80 6.81 -4.04 1.19
N ALA A 81 5.89 -4.15 2.15
CA ALA A 81 5.74 -3.19 3.25
C ALA A 81 5.11 -3.83 4.49
N ARG A 82 5.28 -3.17 5.64
CA ARG A 82 4.70 -3.54 6.94
C ARG A 82 3.87 -2.38 7.47
N PHE A 83 2.69 -2.67 8.01
CA PHE A 83 1.75 -1.67 8.55
C PHE A 83 1.49 -1.96 10.01
N TYR A 84 1.80 -1.03 10.89
CA TYR A 84 1.58 -1.14 12.34
C TYR A 84 1.52 0.23 13.01
N ASP A 85 0.81 0.33 14.11
CA ASP A 85 0.96 1.43 15.07
C ASP A 85 1.87 1.01 16.23
N LYS A 86 1.78 -0.27 16.61
CA LYS A 86 2.66 -0.94 17.58
C LYS A 86 3.34 -2.09 16.87
N ARG A 87 4.66 -1.97 16.66
CA ARG A 87 5.44 -3.08 16.07
C ARG A 87 5.39 -4.28 16.99
N ARG A 88 4.69 -5.33 16.58
CA ARG A 88 4.55 -6.58 17.35
C ARG A 88 4.47 -7.77 16.42
N ILE A 89 5.23 -8.79 16.80
CA ILE A 89 5.22 -10.11 16.20
C ILE A 89 4.93 -11.08 17.32
N VAL A 90 3.78 -11.74 17.26
CA VAL A 90 3.38 -12.73 18.29
C VAL A 90 4.00 -14.07 17.96
N VAL A 91 4.63 -14.69 18.96
CA VAL A 91 5.30 -15.99 18.81
C VAL A 91 4.86 -16.96 19.91
N PRO A 92 4.81 -18.28 19.62
CA PRO A 92 4.53 -19.29 20.64
C PRO A 92 5.74 -19.47 21.59
N SER A 93 5.50 -20.13 22.72
CA SER A 93 6.50 -20.31 23.82
C SER A 93 7.81 -20.95 23.34
N ASP A 94 7.75 -21.92 22.42
CA ASP A 94 8.91 -22.62 21.86
C ASP A 94 9.78 -21.75 20.92
N LYS A 95 9.29 -20.58 20.55
CA LYS A 95 10.01 -19.54 19.77
C LYS A 95 10.57 -18.42 20.65
N ILE A 96 10.60 -18.60 21.95
CA ILE A 96 11.23 -17.67 22.91
C ILE A 96 12.32 -18.45 23.67
N ALA A 97 13.56 -17.97 23.63
CA ALA A 97 14.67 -18.59 24.32
C ALA A 97 14.37 -18.77 25.82
N ASP A 98 14.68 -19.93 26.37
CA ASP A 98 14.43 -20.23 27.80
C ASP A 98 15.18 -19.27 28.72
N VAL A 99 16.37 -18.84 28.35
CA VAL A 99 17.14 -17.85 29.11
C VAL A 99 16.44 -16.49 29.17
N MET A 100 15.66 -16.10 28.12
CA MET A 100 14.84 -14.89 28.19
C MET A 100 13.69 -15.02 29.18
N LYS A 101 13.02 -16.18 29.23
CA LYS A 101 11.96 -16.48 30.19
C LYS A 101 12.52 -16.46 31.61
N GLN A 102 13.70 -17.02 31.82
CA GLN A 102 14.39 -17.02 33.13
C GLN A 102 14.81 -15.59 33.54
N ALA A 103 15.35 -14.78 32.61
CA ALA A 103 15.81 -13.43 32.91
C ALA A 103 14.64 -12.51 33.34
N ILE A 104 13.50 -12.57 32.63
CA ILE A 104 12.33 -11.73 32.96
C ILE A 104 11.70 -12.17 34.30
N VAL A 105 11.60 -13.46 34.55
CA VAL A 105 11.10 -13.98 35.84
C VAL A 105 12.02 -13.56 36.97
N ALA A 106 13.32 -13.66 36.81
CA ALA A 106 14.29 -13.32 37.86
C ALA A 106 14.20 -11.84 38.28
N ILE A 107 14.01 -10.92 37.32
CA ILE A 107 14.01 -9.48 37.60
C ILE A 107 12.62 -8.94 37.97
N GLU A 108 11.55 -9.44 37.39
CA GLU A 108 10.19 -8.91 37.58
C GLU A 108 9.40 -9.65 38.64
N ASP A 109 9.56 -10.99 38.74
CA ASP A 109 8.72 -11.83 39.61
C ASP A 109 9.43 -13.15 39.98
N LYS A 110 10.45 -13.08 40.84
CA LYS A 110 11.31 -14.21 41.21
C LYS A 110 10.56 -15.49 41.62
N ARG A 111 9.38 -15.35 42.24
CA ARG A 111 8.54 -16.45 42.69
C ARG A 111 7.33 -16.73 41.80
N PHE A 112 7.42 -16.34 40.55
CA PHE A 112 6.32 -16.46 39.58
C PHE A 112 5.69 -17.85 39.56
N TYR A 113 6.50 -18.90 39.66
CA TYR A 113 6.03 -20.28 39.62
C TYR A 113 5.45 -20.78 40.97
N ASP A 114 5.68 -20.05 42.08
CA ASP A 114 5.30 -20.48 43.43
C ASP A 114 3.96 -19.91 43.87
N HIS A 115 3.57 -18.74 43.36
CA HIS A 115 2.31 -18.09 43.74
C HIS A 115 1.21 -18.24 42.69
N HIS A 116 0.00 -17.84 43.03
CA HIS A 116 -1.19 -17.89 42.16
C HIS A 116 -1.72 -16.48 41.84
N GLY A 117 -0.99 -15.73 41.01
CA GLY A 117 -1.38 -14.40 40.53
C GLY A 117 -0.96 -13.22 41.39
N VAL A 118 -0.76 -13.44 42.69
CA VAL A 118 -0.31 -12.45 43.66
C VAL A 118 0.78 -13.05 44.53
N ASP A 119 1.84 -12.28 44.80
CA ASP A 119 2.94 -12.67 45.69
C ASP A 119 2.86 -11.92 47.02
N PRO A 120 2.21 -12.47 48.09
CA PRO A 120 2.08 -11.78 49.38
C PRO A 120 3.41 -11.51 50.09
N GLU A 121 4.39 -12.44 50.00
CA GLU A 121 5.70 -12.24 50.61
C GLU A 121 6.54 -11.19 49.85
N GLY A 122 6.48 -11.18 48.51
CA GLY A 122 7.09 -10.14 47.68
C GLY A 122 6.54 -8.76 47.98
N MET A 123 5.22 -8.68 48.17
CA MET A 123 4.56 -7.45 48.58
C MET A 123 4.99 -6.97 49.96
N ALA A 124 5.08 -7.88 50.95
CA ALA A 124 5.56 -7.55 52.29
C ALA A 124 7.02 -7.09 52.27
N ARG A 125 7.89 -7.78 51.55
CA ARG A 125 9.30 -7.40 51.35
C ARG A 125 9.45 -6.03 50.69
N ALA A 126 8.72 -5.77 49.61
CA ALA A 126 8.74 -4.47 48.91
C ALA A 126 8.25 -3.33 49.81
N LEU A 127 7.25 -3.60 50.68
CA LEU A 127 6.79 -2.61 51.67
C LEU A 127 7.89 -2.26 52.66
N VAL A 128 8.58 -3.25 53.21
CA VAL A 128 9.68 -3.04 54.15
C VAL A 128 10.83 -2.27 53.50
N ASN A 129 11.23 -2.67 52.30
CA ASN A 129 12.31 -1.97 51.55
C ASN A 129 11.95 -0.55 51.19
N ASN A 130 10.72 -0.27 50.79
CA ASN A 130 10.26 1.07 50.44
C ASN A 130 10.12 2.00 51.66
N LEU A 131 10.00 1.44 52.87
CA LEU A 131 9.99 2.16 54.14
C LEU A 131 11.39 2.44 54.69
N SER A 132 12.43 1.70 54.26
CA SER A 132 13.79 1.73 54.78
C SER A 132 14.80 2.44 53.88
N ASP A 133 14.40 3.48 53.13
CA ASP A 133 15.26 4.26 52.18
C ASP A 133 15.96 3.44 51.09
N GLY A 134 15.55 2.20 50.83
CA GLY A 134 16.17 1.28 49.87
C GLY A 134 15.77 1.45 48.40
N GLY A 135 15.12 2.53 48.02
CA GLY A 135 14.63 2.77 46.65
C GLY A 135 13.23 2.16 46.40
N LYS A 136 12.55 2.57 45.31
CA LYS A 136 11.22 2.05 44.94
C LYS A 136 11.32 0.65 44.35
N GLN A 137 11.04 -0.40 45.17
CA GLN A 137 10.90 -1.77 44.67
C GLN A 137 9.47 -2.04 44.18
N GLY A 138 9.30 -2.55 42.97
CA GLY A 138 8.02 -2.98 42.42
C GLY A 138 7.48 -4.20 43.13
N ALA A 139 6.17 -4.24 43.37
CA ALA A 139 5.48 -5.37 44.06
C ALA A 139 4.42 -6.00 43.14
N SER A 140 4.41 -5.73 41.86
CA SER A 140 3.46 -6.29 40.90
C SER A 140 4.02 -7.57 40.29
N THR A 141 3.23 -8.63 40.28
CA THR A 141 3.61 -9.91 39.64
C THR A 141 3.52 -9.78 38.10
N ILE A 142 4.19 -10.72 37.40
CA ILE A 142 4.07 -10.85 35.93
C ILE A 142 2.60 -10.99 35.53
N THR A 143 1.80 -11.79 36.24
CA THR A 143 0.37 -11.97 35.97
C THR A 143 -0.41 -10.66 36.09
N GLN A 144 -0.12 -9.84 37.11
CA GLN A 144 -0.75 -8.50 37.23
C GLN A 144 -0.34 -7.55 36.10
N GLN A 145 0.91 -7.58 35.67
CA GLN A 145 1.39 -6.80 34.56
C GLN A 145 0.74 -7.25 33.24
N PHE A 146 0.60 -8.55 33.04
CA PHE A 146 -0.10 -9.10 31.86
C PHE A 146 -1.55 -8.67 31.81
N VAL A 147 -2.27 -8.74 32.93
CA VAL A 147 -3.65 -8.23 33.07
C VAL A 147 -3.74 -6.75 32.69
N ARG A 148 -2.88 -5.92 33.28
CA ARG A 148 -2.86 -4.47 32.99
C ARG A 148 -2.64 -4.20 31.50
N ASN A 149 -1.63 -4.82 30.90
CA ASN A 149 -1.29 -4.64 29.51
C ASN A 149 -2.41 -5.16 28.58
N SER A 150 -3.09 -6.25 28.94
CA SER A 150 -4.23 -6.80 28.19
C SER A 150 -5.44 -5.88 28.20
N ILE A 151 -5.76 -5.24 29.34
CA ILE A 151 -6.85 -4.27 29.41
C ILE A 151 -6.53 -3.01 28.58
N GLN A 152 -5.31 -2.52 28.67
CA GLN A 152 -4.86 -1.37 27.88
C GLN A 152 -4.91 -1.66 26.39
N GLU A 153 -4.46 -2.84 25.96
CA GLU A 153 -4.47 -3.27 24.58
C GLU A 153 -5.89 -3.44 24.03
N ARG A 154 -6.78 -4.01 24.85
CA ARG A 154 -8.20 -4.11 24.49
C ARG A 154 -8.83 -2.76 24.26
N GLY A 155 -8.65 -1.80 25.19
CA GLY A 155 -9.15 -0.45 25.02
C GLY A 155 -8.60 0.21 23.74
N TYR A 156 -7.33 -0.02 23.43
CA TYR A 156 -6.72 0.45 22.18
C TYR A 156 -7.39 -0.16 20.93
N LEU A 157 -7.56 -1.47 20.89
CA LEU A 157 -8.16 -2.19 19.75
C LEU A 157 -9.66 -1.84 19.55
N GLU A 158 -10.40 -1.70 20.64
CA GLU A 158 -11.83 -1.31 20.60
C GLU A 158 -12.01 0.21 20.33
N GLY A 159 -10.94 1.01 20.43
CA GLY A 159 -11.01 2.48 20.34
C GLY A 159 -11.64 3.11 21.57
N ASP A 160 -11.66 2.39 22.68
CA ASP A 160 -12.16 2.82 23.97
C ASP A 160 -11.00 3.42 24.81
N ALA A 161 -10.85 4.74 24.68
CA ALA A 161 -9.80 5.48 25.38
C ALA A 161 -9.99 5.45 26.91
N GLU A 162 -11.23 5.35 27.40
CA GLU A 162 -11.55 5.27 28.83
C GLU A 162 -11.10 3.92 29.40
N LEU A 163 -11.40 2.83 28.71
CA LEU A 163 -10.93 1.49 29.06
C LEU A 163 -9.40 1.44 29.06
N ALA A 164 -8.73 1.93 28.03
CA ALA A 164 -7.28 1.96 27.94
C ALA A 164 -6.64 2.77 29.07
N TYR A 165 -7.19 3.95 29.38
CA TYR A 165 -6.71 4.78 30.48
C TYR A 165 -6.94 4.11 31.85
N SER A 166 -8.11 3.47 32.05
CA SER A 166 -8.44 2.76 33.30
C SER A 166 -7.43 1.68 33.70
N ALA A 167 -6.67 1.16 32.73
CA ALA A 167 -5.62 0.16 32.98
C ALA A 167 -4.35 0.74 33.60
N VAL A 168 -4.08 2.04 33.37
CA VAL A 168 -2.82 2.70 33.79
C VAL A 168 -3.03 3.81 34.82
N GLU A 169 -4.27 4.18 35.13
CA GLU A 169 -4.56 5.18 36.15
C GLU A 169 -3.96 4.80 37.52
N GLN A 170 -3.50 5.78 38.28
CA GLN A 170 -2.88 5.55 39.58
C GLN A 170 -3.93 5.55 40.69
N THR A 171 -4.82 4.53 40.70
CA THR A 171 -5.89 4.41 41.70
C THR A 171 -5.82 3.07 42.47
N THR A 172 -6.33 3.09 43.69
CA THR A 172 -6.51 1.88 44.52
C THR A 172 -7.46 0.89 43.85
N GLN A 173 -8.52 1.40 43.23
CA GLN A 173 -9.53 0.58 42.57
C GLN A 173 -8.95 -0.20 41.38
N ARG A 174 -8.09 0.43 40.58
CA ARG A 174 -7.34 -0.26 39.53
C ARG A 174 -6.51 -1.41 40.10
N LYS A 175 -5.77 -1.15 41.18
CA LYS A 175 -4.90 -2.18 41.77
C LYS A 175 -5.67 -3.37 42.33
N LEU A 176 -6.83 -3.14 42.96
CA LEU A 176 -7.72 -4.21 43.42
C LEU A 176 -8.30 -5.01 42.23
N ARG A 177 -8.64 -4.34 41.14
CA ARG A 177 -9.10 -4.98 39.89
C ARG A 177 -8.01 -5.84 39.28
N GLU A 178 -6.75 -5.36 39.19
CA GLU A 178 -5.61 -6.16 38.74
C GLU A 178 -5.42 -7.42 39.56
N VAL A 179 -5.48 -7.32 40.88
CA VAL A 179 -5.37 -8.46 41.78
C VAL A 179 -6.48 -9.49 41.52
N LYS A 180 -7.74 -9.03 41.42
CA LYS A 180 -8.86 -9.94 41.17
C LYS A 180 -8.73 -10.66 39.83
N TYR A 181 -8.39 -9.94 38.78
CA TYR A 181 -8.19 -10.53 37.45
C TYR A 181 -6.98 -11.47 37.40
N ALA A 182 -5.88 -11.12 38.07
CA ALA A 182 -4.71 -12.00 38.16
C ALA A 182 -5.04 -13.34 38.84
N LEU A 183 -5.78 -13.32 39.96
CA LEU A 183 -6.25 -14.52 40.64
C LEU A 183 -7.23 -15.36 39.77
N THR A 184 -8.02 -14.73 38.95
CA THR A 184 -8.95 -15.42 38.06
C THR A 184 -8.21 -16.01 36.85
N LEU A 185 -7.27 -15.28 36.27
CA LEU A 185 -6.49 -15.70 35.12
C LEU A 185 -5.65 -16.96 35.41
N GLU A 186 -5.03 -17.02 36.58
CA GLU A 186 -4.25 -18.18 37.02
C GLU A 186 -5.07 -19.47 37.27
N LYS A 187 -6.42 -19.35 37.27
CA LYS A 187 -7.31 -20.53 37.30
C LYS A 187 -7.59 -21.09 35.90
N SER A 188 -7.44 -20.26 34.87
CA SER A 188 -7.82 -20.59 33.48
C SER A 188 -6.62 -20.74 32.55
N MET A 189 -5.45 -20.21 32.91
CA MET A 189 -4.23 -20.26 32.11
C MET A 189 -3.07 -20.85 32.93
N THR A 190 -2.23 -21.59 32.27
CA THR A 190 -0.98 -22.10 32.82
C THR A 190 0.05 -20.97 32.98
N LYS A 191 1.07 -21.21 33.84
CA LYS A 191 2.19 -20.26 33.99
C LYS A 191 2.93 -19.98 32.71
N ASP A 192 3.11 -20.99 31.84
CA ASP A 192 3.75 -20.80 30.53
C ASP A 192 2.91 -19.96 29.57
N GLU A 193 1.61 -20.17 29.54
CA GLU A 193 0.67 -19.34 28.74
C GLU A 193 0.66 -17.88 29.22
N ILE A 194 0.68 -17.65 30.54
CA ILE A 194 0.73 -16.28 31.11
C ILE A 194 2.06 -15.61 30.78
N LEU A 195 3.20 -16.32 30.96
CA LEU A 195 4.53 -15.79 30.68
C LEU A 195 4.70 -15.49 29.18
N THR A 196 4.26 -16.40 28.32
CA THR A 196 4.28 -16.23 26.87
C THR A 196 3.41 -15.04 26.46
N GLY A 197 2.19 -14.96 26.98
CA GLY A 197 1.30 -13.82 26.75
C GLY A 197 1.91 -12.49 27.20
N TYR A 198 2.55 -12.48 28.37
CA TYR A 198 3.24 -11.30 28.87
C TYR A 198 4.40 -10.89 27.96
N LEU A 199 5.27 -11.82 27.56
CA LEU A 199 6.42 -11.54 26.68
C LEU A 199 5.98 -11.07 25.28
N ASN A 200 4.80 -11.45 24.82
CA ASN A 200 4.24 -10.98 23.54
C ASN A 200 3.56 -9.59 23.63
N ILE A 201 3.17 -9.13 24.83
CA ILE A 201 2.44 -7.87 24.98
C ILE A 201 3.26 -6.76 25.65
N ALA A 202 4.32 -7.11 26.40
CA ALA A 202 5.14 -6.16 27.13
C ALA A 202 5.82 -5.15 26.20
N PRO A 203 5.94 -3.87 26.61
CA PRO A 203 6.67 -2.87 25.83
C PRO A 203 8.18 -3.02 26.04
N PHE A 204 8.95 -3.01 24.94
CA PHE A 204 10.41 -3.05 24.92
C PHE A 204 11.02 -1.80 24.25
N GLY A 205 10.20 -0.87 23.80
CA GLY A 205 10.59 0.39 23.19
C GLY A 205 9.38 1.31 22.99
N PRO A 206 9.55 2.52 22.46
CA PRO A 206 8.46 3.50 22.30
C PRO A 206 7.28 2.96 21.50
N ILE A 207 7.55 2.24 20.42
CA ILE A 207 6.56 1.62 19.52
C ILE A 207 6.76 0.10 19.39
N THR A 208 7.73 -0.49 20.09
CA THR A 208 8.11 -1.90 20.00
C THR A 208 7.52 -2.68 21.16
N TYR A 209 6.68 -3.63 20.86
CA TYR A 209 5.96 -4.47 21.79
C TYR A 209 6.21 -5.95 21.47
N GLY A 210 6.35 -6.76 22.50
CA GLY A 210 6.65 -8.18 22.35
C GLY A 210 8.13 -8.46 22.11
N VAL A 211 8.57 -9.60 22.63
CA VAL A 211 9.98 -10.02 22.69
C VAL A 211 10.56 -10.30 21.30
N GLU A 212 9.77 -10.83 20.38
CA GLU A 212 10.22 -11.11 19.00
C GLU A 212 10.51 -9.82 18.24
N ALA A 213 9.57 -8.85 18.28
CA ALA A 213 9.78 -7.55 17.63
C ALA A 213 10.98 -6.80 18.25
N ALA A 214 11.20 -6.95 19.56
CA ALA A 214 12.36 -6.35 20.24
C ALA A 214 13.68 -7.03 19.84
N SER A 215 13.72 -8.36 19.75
CA SER A 215 14.89 -9.11 19.29
C SER A 215 15.26 -8.72 17.85
N GLN A 216 14.26 -8.67 16.95
CA GLN A 216 14.46 -8.22 15.58
C GLN A 216 14.95 -6.77 15.47
N LEU A 217 14.42 -5.86 16.32
CA LEU A 217 14.82 -4.46 16.32
C LEU A 217 16.26 -4.28 16.79
N TYR A 218 16.61 -4.86 17.93
CA TYR A 218 17.88 -4.56 18.59
C TYR A 218 19.04 -5.45 18.14
N PHE A 219 18.74 -6.69 17.69
CA PHE A 219 19.77 -7.70 17.40
C PHE A 219 19.68 -8.33 16.01
N SER A 220 18.63 -8.04 15.21
CA SER A 220 18.42 -8.59 13.86
C SER A 220 18.28 -10.10 13.79
N HIS A 221 17.80 -10.76 14.85
CA HIS A 221 17.50 -12.21 14.87
C HIS A 221 16.27 -12.54 15.70
N SER A 222 15.81 -13.79 15.64
CA SER A 222 14.62 -14.26 16.36
C SER A 222 14.82 -14.29 17.87
N ALA A 223 13.73 -14.11 18.64
CA ALA A 223 13.72 -14.28 20.09
C ALA A 223 14.06 -15.71 20.54
N ALA A 224 13.95 -16.69 19.65
CA ALA A 224 14.41 -18.06 19.91
C ALA A 224 15.94 -18.18 20.00
N GLU A 225 16.68 -17.24 19.44
CA GLU A 225 18.14 -17.22 19.36
C GLU A 225 18.79 -16.30 20.39
N LEU A 226 18.01 -15.65 21.26
CA LEU A 226 18.50 -14.73 22.28
C LEU A 226 19.47 -15.48 23.24
N ASN A 227 20.64 -14.91 23.41
CA ASN A 227 21.59 -15.35 24.42
C ASN A 227 21.31 -14.70 25.79
N TRP A 228 22.06 -15.08 26.83
CA TRP A 228 21.86 -14.59 28.20
C TRP A 228 22.10 -13.07 28.33
N LEU A 229 23.05 -12.49 27.57
CA LEU A 229 23.37 -11.07 27.63
C LEU A 229 22.32 -10.20 26.99
N GLU A 230 21.82 -10.61 25.81
CA GLU A 230 20.70 -9.97 25.09
C GLU A 230 19.40 -10.07 25.89
N SER A 231 19.15 -11.26 26.48
CA SER A 231 18.02 -11.51 27.39
C SER A 231 18.04 -10.60 28.61
N ALA A 232 19.21 -10.38 29.20
CA ALA A 232 19.38 -9.45 30.32
C ALA A 232 19.06 -7.99 29.92
N LEU A 233 19.49 -7.58 28.74
CA LEU A 233 19.17 -6.26 28.23
C LEU A 233 17.64 -6.12 28.05
N LEU A 234 16.98 -7.01 27.29
CA LEU A 234 15.54 -6.95 27.06
C LEU A 234 14.75 -6.99 28.38
N ALA A 235 15.07 -7.89 29.29
CA ALA A 235 14.41 -7.96 30.60
C ALA A 235 14.55 -6.66 31.40
N GLY A 236 15.64 -5.93 31.19
CA GLY A 236 15.84 -4.60 31.77
C GLY A 236 14.94 -3.51 31.24
N LEU A 237 14.63 -3.55 29.92
CA LEU A 237 13.87 -2.49 29.25
C LEU A 237 12.42 -2.38 29.74
N VAL A 238 11.79 -3.47 30.15
CA VAL A 238 10.36 -3.54 30.46
C VAL A 238 9.95 -2.59 31.60
N GLN A 239 10.86 -2.26 32.50
CA GLN A 239 10.59 -1.34 33.61
C GLN A 239 10.31 0.09 33.13
N SER A 240 11.09 0.59 32.15
CA SER A 240 10.92 1.90 31.53
C SER A 240 11.48 1.89 30.09
N PRO A 241 10.67 1.43 29.10
CA PRO A 241 11.15 1.18 27.75
C PRO A 241 11.65 2.43 26.99
N VAL A 242 11.27 3.61 27.45
CA VAL A 242 11.72 4.89 26.86
C VAL A 242 13.04 5.32 27.50
N ASP A 243 13.13 5.29 28.84
CA ASP A 243 14.32 5.75 29.57
C ASP A 243 15.52 4.79 29.36
N TYR A 244 15.25 3.50 29.21
CA TYR A 244 16.28 2.46 28.99
C TYR A 244 16.46 2.08 27.53
N ASN A 245 15.90 2.84 26.56
CA ASN A 245 16.05 2.51 25.15
C ASN A 245 17.53 2.52 24.73
N PRO A 246 18.11 1.38 24.33
CA PRO A 246 19.55 1.27 24.07
C PRO A 246 20.01 2.05 22.83
N LEU A 247 19.08 2.40 21.91
CA LEU A 247 19.39 3.20 20.74
C LEU A 247 19.53 4.71 21.04
N THR A 248 18.88 5.17 22.12
CA THR A 248 18.87 6.62 22.49
C THR A 248 19.57 6.89 23.82
N ASN A 249 19.57 5.90 24.76
CA ASN A 249 20.14 6.03 26.09
C ASN A 249 20.98 4.79 26.46
N PRO A 250 22.07 4.48 25.72
CA PRO A 250 22.85 3.25 25.90
C PRO A 250 23.44 3.10 27.31
N GLU A 251 23.87 4.19 27.96
CA GLU A 251 24.43 4.18 29.32
C GLU A 251 23.38 3.78 30.36
N ALA A 252 22.16 4.28 30.27
CA ALA A 252 21.07 3.92 31.16
C ALA A 252 20.64 2.47 30.93
N ALA A 253 20.58 2.02 29.67
CA ALA A 253 20.32 0.64 29.30
C ALA A 253 21.38 -0.31 29.85
N GLU A 254 22.68 0.06 29.80
CA GLU A 254 23.79 -0.69 30.31
C GLU A 254 23.70 -0.85 31.84
N THR A 255 23.45 0.24 32.55
CA THR A 255 23.27 0.22 34.01
C THR A 255 22.12 -0.70 34.40
N ARG A 256 21.00 -0.63 33.69
CA ARG A 256 19.84 -1.49 33.98
C ARG A 256 20.11 -2.96 33.62
N ARG A 257 20.74 -3.24 32.47
CA ARG A 257 21.18 -4.58 32.08
C ARG A 257 22.10 -5.19 33.16
N ASN A 258 23.07 -4.46 33.65
CA ASN A 258 24.00 -4.91 34.67
C ASN A 258 23.29 -5.26 35.98
N THR A 259 22.20 -4.54 36.31
CA THR A 259 21.32 -4.92 37.45
C THR A 259 20.64 -6.27 37.18
N VAL A 260 20.15 -6.53 35.97
CA VAL A 260 19.55 -7.82 35.61
C VAL A 260 20.60 -8.95 35.68
N LEU A 261 21.79 -8.74 35.12
CA LEU A 261 22.89 -9.70 35.16
C LEU A 261 23.26 -10.07 36.59
N MET A 262 23.32 -9.11 37.50
CA MET A 262 23.55 -9.36 38.92
C MET A 262 22.47 -10.27 39.54
N VAL A 263 21.19 -10.02 39.17
CA VAL A 263 20.09 -10.87 39.65
C VAL A 263 20.20 -12.28 39.05
N MET A 264 20.42 -12.40 37.72
CA MET A 264 20.58 -13.69 37.05
C MET A 264 21.71 -14.53 37.63
N ARG A 265 22.86 -13.90 37.97
CA ARG A 265 23.96 -14.57 38.67
C ARG A 265 23.54 -15.06 40.08
N ASN A 266 22.87 -14.21 40.84
CA ASN A 266 22.44 -14.54 42.18
C ASN A 266 21.41 -15.69 42.22
N GLU A 267 20.63 -15.85 41.14
CA GLU A 267 19.67 -16.93 40.95
C GLU A 267 20.31 -18.17 40.26
N GLY A 268 21.62 -18.13 39.94
CA GLY A 268 22.32 -19.25 39.31
C GLY A 268 21.96 -19.49 37.84
N ILE A 269 21.35 -18.52 37.16
CA ILE A 269 20.98 -18.58 35.73
C ILE A 269 22.23 -18.43 34.86
N ILE A 270 23.18 -17.60 35.31
CA ILE A 270 24.48 -17.38 34.66
C ILE A 270 25.61 -17.59 35.69
N THR A 271 26.82 -17.89 35.19
CA THR A 271 28.00 -18.05 36.02
C THR A 271 28.58 -16.71 36.46
N GLU A 272 29.51 -16.73 37.47
CA GLU A 272 30.26 -15.52 37.82
C GLU A 272 31.10 -15.00 36.63
N GLU A 273 31.66 -15.91 35.84
CA GLU A 273 32.42 -15.55 34.62
C GLU A 273 31.54 -14.84 33.59
N ASP A 274 30.35 -15.36 33.30
CA ASP A 274 29.37 -14.71 32.41
C ASP A 274 28.99 -13.32 32.93
N TYR A 275 28.76 -13.19 34.26
CA TYR A 275 28.44 -11.89 34.85
C TYR A 275 29.58 -10.88 34.64
N GLN A 276 30.83 -11.27 34.92
CA GLN A 276 31.99 -10.38 34.73
C GLN A 276 32.17 -10.01 33.25
N ASN A 277 32.02 -10.97 32.35
CA ASN A 277 32.07 -10.72 30.91
C ASN A 277 30.95 -9.78 30.46
N GLY A 278 29.74 -9.99 30.95
CA GLY A 278 28.58 -9.17 30.59
C GLY A 278 28.68 -7.73 31.04
N VAL A 279 29.10 -7.45 32.30
CA VAL A 279 29.23 -6.08 32.80
C VAL A 279 30.35 -5.31 32.12
N ASN A 280 31.35 -6.01 31.56
CA ASN A 280 32.45 -5.40 30.81
C ASN A 280 32.15 -5.23 29.30
N THR A 281 31.03 -5.76 28.80
CA THR A 281 30.63 -5.62 27.39
C THR A 281 29.75 -4.38 27.23
N PRO A 282 30.16 -3.36 26.46
CA PRO A 282 29.35 -2.19 26.22
C PRO A 282 28.03 -2.58 25.51
N VAL A 283 26.91 -1.92 25.82
CA VAL A 283 25.63 -2.18 25.17
C VAL A 283 25.70 -1.91 23.67
N ALA A 284 26.43 -0.85 23.27
CA ALA A 284 26.60 -0.53 21.85
C ALA A 284 27.22 -1.66 21.01
N ASP A 285 28.09 -2.49 21.61
CA ASP A 285 28.76 -3.59 20.92
C ASP A 285 27.83 -4.80 20.70
N MET A 286 26.72 -4.86 21.44
CA MET A 286 25.71 -5.93 21.31
C MET A 286 24.69 -5.62 20.21
N LEU A 287 24.48 -4.34 19.89
CA LEU A 287 23.38 -3.92 19.05
C LEU A 287 23.67 -4.16 17.56
N LYS A 288 22.67 -4.70 16.89
CA LYS A 288 22.59 -4.79 15.41
C LYS A 288 21.22 -4.28 14.99
N PRO A 289 20.99 -2.96 15.11
CA PRO A 289 19.65 -2.42 14.96
C PRO A 289 19.12 -2.62 13.55
N ASN A 290 17.86 -3.05 13.48
CA ASN A 290 17.10 -3.21 12.25
C ASN A 290 15.81 -2.39 12.34
N GLU A 291 15.95 -1.09 12.07
CA GLU A 291 14.79 -0.21 11.97
C GLU A 291 14.13 -0.44 10.61
N THR A 292 12.98 -1.07 10.61
CA THR A 292 12.16 -1.23 9.41
C THR A 292 11.13 -0.11 9.39
N PRO A 293 11.28 0.89 8.48
CA PRO A 293 10.26 1.92 8.32
C PRO A 293 8.91 1.29 8.01
N GLN A 294 7.84 1.90 8.54
CA GLN A 294 6.49 1.41 8.33
C GLN A 294 5.86 2.00 7.06
N GLY A 295 4.83 1.31 6.58
CA GLY A 295 4.04 1.75 5.44
C GLY A 295 4.82 1.77 4.13
N CYS A 296 4.30 2.47 3.15
CA CYS A 296 4.93 2.54 1.83
C CYS A 296 6.25 3.34 1.81
N LEU A 297 6.51 4.16 2.83
CA LEU A 297 7.83 4.77 3.05
C LEU A 297 8.90 3.72 3.39
N GLY A 298 8.49 2.61 3.99
CA GLY A 298 9.37 1.47 4.31
C GLY A 298 9.52 0.45 3.18
N ALA A 299 8.76 0.59 2.11
CA ALA A 299 8.93 -0.26 0.93
C ALA A 299 10.27 0.04 0.25
N SER A 300 10.85 -0.97 -0.43
CA SER A 300 11.99 -0.69 -1.31
C SER A 300 11.59 0.42 -2.30
N GLY A 301 12.50 1.36 -2.61
CA GLY A 301 12.20 2.54 -3.42
C GLY A 301 11.42 2.25 -4.71
N ILE A 302 11.72 1.12 -5.35
CA ILE A 302 11.06 0.69 -6.60
C ILE A 302 9.64 0.14 -6.40
N ASN A 303 9.25 -0.28 -5.19
CA ASN A 303 7.94 -0.87 -4.89
C ASN A 303 6.99 0.12 -4.20
N ALA A 304 7.49 1.31 -3.78
CA ALA A 304 6.74 2.23 -2.96
C ALA A 304 5.48 2.78 -3.65
N TYR A 305 5.57 3.10 -4.95
CA TYR A 305 4.42 3.58 -5.71
C TYR A 305 3.35 2.51 -5.94
N PHE A 306 3.77 1.26 -6.14
CA PHE A 306 2.81 0.15 -6.19
C PHE A 306 2.18 -0.12 -4.81
N CYS A 307 2.97 -0.02 -3.74
CA CYS A 307 2.47 -0.10 -2.37
C CYS A 307 1.35 0.93 -2.13
N ASP A 308 1.60 2.20 -2.49
CA ASP A 308 0.63 3.29 -2.37
C ASP A 308 -0.68 2.97 -3.12
N PHE A 309 -0.57 2.50 -4.36
CA PHE A 309 -1.72 2.08 -5.15
C PHE A 309 -2.49 0.90 -4.53
N ALA A 310 -1.78 -0.12 -4.05
CA ALA A 310 -2.39 -1.31 -3.44
C ALA A 310 -3.11 -0.96 -2.12
N ILE A 311 -2.49 -0.12 -1.28
CA ILE A 311 -3.08 0.30 -0.02
C ILE A 311 -4.27 1.23 -0.21
N SER A 312 -4.27 2.09 -1.23
CA SER A 312 -5.46 2.89 -1.54
C SER A 312 -6.65 1.98 -1.88
N GLN A 313 -6.45 0.91 -2.65
CA GLN A 313 -7.52 -0.07 -2.95
C GLN A 313 -8.01 -0.79 -1.68
N PHE A 314 -7.12 -1.16 -0.77
CA PHE A 314 -7.51 -1.75 0.52
C PHE A 314 -8.35 -0.77 1.35
N LEU A 315 -7.90 0.48 1.45
CA LEU A 315 -8.57 1.51 2.24
C LEU A 315 -9.89 1.99 1.64
N ASP A 316 -10.10 1.80 0.35
CA ASP A 316 -11.37 2.10 -0.33
C ASP A 316 -12.38 0.95 -0.29
N ASP A 317 -11.95 -0.30 0.01
CA ASP A 317 -12.84 -1.46 0.01
C ASP A 317 -13.65 -1.57 1.32
N PRO A 318 -15.01 -1.45 1.26
CA PRO A 318 -15.87 -1.53 2.43
C PRO A 318 -15.88 -2.93 3.10
N ALA A 319 -15.33 -3.96 2.46
CA ALA A 319 -15.20 -5.30 3.06
C ALA A 319 -14.34 -5.29 4.34
N PHE A 320 -13.44 -4.30 4.49
CA PHE A 320 -12.55 -4.16 5.64
C PHE A 320 -13.06 -3.20 6.72
N GLY A 321 -14.24 -2.63 6.54
CA GLY A 321 -14.88 -1.74 7.53
C GLY A 321 -15.75 -0.66 6.89
N ASP A 322 -16.70 -0.18 7.65
CA ASP A 322 -17.70 0.79 7.23
C ASP A 322 -17.16 2.24 7.10
N SER A 323 -15.94 2.50 7.57
CA SER A 323 -15.31 3.80 7.50
C SER A 323 -13.80 3.66 7.20
N TYR A 324 -13.22 4.70 6.59
CA TYR A 324 -11.79 4.78 6.33
C TYR A 324 -10.96 4.52 7.60
N ALA A 325 -11.34 5.16 8.73
CA ALA A 325 -10.63 5.01 10.00
C ALA A 325 -10.65 3.57 10.53
N LYS A 326 -11.75 2.82 10.32
CA LYS A 326 -11.80 1.39 10.70
C LYS A 326 -10.92 0.53 9.83
N ARG A 327 -10.90 0.78 8.53
CA ARG A 327 -10.05 0.07 7.58
C ARG A 327 -8.57 0.34 7.85
N GLU A 328 -8.20 1.60 8.09
CA GLU A 328 -6.85 1.98 8.48
C GLU A 328 -6.43 1.32 9.81
N ARG A 329 -7.30 1.31 10.80
CA ARG A 329 -7.05 0.61 12.07
C ARG A 329 -6.84 -0.89 11.84
N LEU A 330 -7.73 -1.54 11.08
CA LEU A 330 -7.60 -2.96 10.75
C LEU A 330 -6.26 -3.24 10.04
N LEU A 331 -5.86 -2.40 9.08
CA LEU A 331 -4.58 -2.50 8.41
C LEU A 331 -3.40 -2.48 9.38
N LYS A 332 -3.45 -1.63 10.41
CA LYS A 332 -2.33 -1.42 11.34
C LYS A 332 -2.34 -2.35 12.56
N THR A 333 -3.44 -3.04 12.83
CA THR A 333 -3.60 -3.81 14.06
C THR A 333 -4.09 -5.25 13.85
N GLY A 334 -4.53 -5.57 12.63
CA GLY A 334 -5.23 -6.82 12.34
C GLY A 334 -4.34 -8.04 12.13
N GLY A 335 -3.03 -7.86 11.95
CA GLY A 335 -2.13 -8.96 11.60
C GLY A 335 -2.49 -9.57 10.24
N LEU A 336 -2.83 -8.72 9.28
CA LEU A 336 -3.28 -9.17 7.96
C LEU A 336 -2.10 -9.61 7.09
N THR A 337 -2.34 -10.62 6.25
CA THR A 337 -1.48 -10.90 5.11
C THR A 337 -2.22 -10.48 3.83
N ILE A 338 -1.69 -9.44 3.19
CA ILE A 338 -2.27 -8.83 1.99
C ILE A 338 -1.38 -9.22 0.80
N ARG A 339 -1.84 -10.13 -0.06
CA ARG A 339 -1.13 -10.50 -1.28
C ARG A 339 -1.55 -9.61 -2.43
N THR A 340 -0.55 -9.18 -3.21
CA THR A 340 -0.76 -8.29 -4.35
C THR A 340 -0.54 -8.99 -5.68
N THR A 341 -0.77 -8.24 -6.76
CA THR A 341 -0.48 -8.66 -8.14
C THR A 341 0.92 -8.27 -8.59
N LEU A 342 1.68 -7.53 -7.77
CA LEU A 342 3.02 -7.07 -8.13
C LEU A 342 3.94 -8.23 -8.50
N ASN A 343 4.43 -8.23 -9.72
CA ASN A 343 5.45 -9.16 -10.16
C ASN A 343 6.84 -8.53 -9.98
N PRO A 344 7.69 -9.05 -9.07
CA PRO A 344 8.98 -8.40 -8.76
C PRO A 344 9.90 -8.32 -9.99
N ARG A 345 9.90 -9.33 -10.86
CA ARG A 345 10.73 -9.34 -12.08
C ARG A 345 10.28 -8.24 -13.05
N LEU A 346 8.97 -8.11 -13.26
CA LEU A 346 8.43 -7.08 -14.14
C LEU A 346 8.65 -5.69 -13.57
N ASN A 347 8.45 -5.50 -12.26
CA ASN A 347 8.63 -4.19 -11.63
C ASN A 347 10.09 -3.72 -11.64
N ASN A 348 11.02 -4.62 -11.34
CA ASN A 348 12.46 -4.34 -11.44
C ASN A 348 12.85 -3.97 -12.87
N ALA A 349 12.39 -4.73 -13.88
CA ALA A 349 12.65 -4.44 -15.27
C ALA A 349 12.04 -3.10 -15.72
N ALA A 350 10.83 -2.76 -15.21
CA ALA A 350 10.19 -1.48 -15.48
C ALA A 350 11.01 -0.32 -14.93
N TYR A 351 11.40 -0.40 -13.66
CA TYR A 351 12.22 0.63 -13.04
C TYR A 351 13.57 0.79 -13.76
N GLN A 352 14.24 -0.32 -14.06
CA GLN A 352 15.52 -0.28 -14.74
C GLN A 352 15.43 0.37 -16.12
N ALA A 353 14.42 0.01 -16.92
CA ALA A 353 14.22 0.62 -18.24
C ALA A 353 13.97 2.14 -18.17
N LEU A 354 13.28 2.61 -17.10
CA LEU A 354 13.08 4.03 -16.88
C LEU A 354 14.37 4.74 -16.52
N VAL A 355 15.14 4.24 -15.55
CA VAL A 355 16.35 4.92 -15.04
C VAL A 355 17.54 4.80 -15.99
N ASP A 356 17.61 3.78 -16.84
CA ASP A 356 18.59 3.67 -17.90
C ASP A 356 18.39 4.74 -18.98
N ALA A 357 17.12 5.10 -19.25
CA ALA A 357 16.78 6.14 -20.19
C ALA A 357 16.89 7.54 -19.59
N ILE A 358 16.34 7.72 -18.40
CA ILE A 358 16.30 9.00 -17.66
C ILE A 358 16.64 8.69 -16.19
N PRO A 359 17.89 8.89 -15.77
CA PRO A 359 18.33 8.64 -14.41
C PRO A 359 17.52 9.43 -13.37
N VAL A 360 17.47 8.92 -12.14
CA VAL A 360 16.95 9.67 -11.01
C VAL A 360 17.76 10.96 -10.85
N HIS A 361 17.10 12.10 -10.70
CA HIS A 361 17.69 13.43 -10.64
C HIS A 361 18.53 13.82 -11.87
N ASP A 362 18.16 13.32 -13.08
CA ASP A 362 18.77 13.74 -14.33
C ASP A 362 18.65 15.25 -14.53
N GLU A 363 19.73 15.88 -15.05
CA GLU A 363 19.82 17.34 -15.27
C GLU A 363 18.70 17.89 -16.18
N SER A 364 18.09 17.03 -17.00
CA SER A 364 16.93 17.41 -17.82
C SER A 364 15.72 17.81 -17.01
N GLY A 365 15.63 17.38 -15.75
CA GLY A 365 14.44 17.54 -14.90
C GLY A 365 13.21 16.82 -15.44
N LEU A 366 13.40 15.76 -16.24
CA LEU A 366 12.32 14.95 -16.78
C LEU A 366 11.93 13.84 -15.81
N ASP A 367 10.62 13.70 -15.65
CA ASP A 367 9.99 12.58 -14.99
C ASP A 367 9.54 11.53 -16.02
N THR A 368 9.50 10.28 -15.60
CA THR A 368 8.95 9.19 -16.41
C THR A 368 8.20 8.20 -15.53
N ALA A 369 7.13 7.62 -16.09
CA ALA A 369 6.29 6.67 -15.39
C ALA A 369 5.82 5.55 -16.33
N MET A 370 5.71 4.32 -15.81
CA MET A 370 5.29 3.15 -16.58
C MET A 370 4.42 2.22 -15.76
N VAL A 371 3.39 1.67 -16.41
CA VAL A 371 2.50 0.66 -15.84
C VAL A 371 2.30 -0.48 -16.82
N THR A 372 2.27 -1.70 -16.29
CA THR A 372 1.91 -2.91 -17.03
C THR A 372 0.68 -3.57 -16.43
N VAL A 373 -0.30 -3.83 -17.28
CA VAL A 373 -1.57 -4.51 -16.95
C VAL A 373 -1.66 -5.83 -17.71
N GLU A 374 -2.14 -6.87 -17.05
CA GLU A 374 -2.43 -8.17 -17.65
C GLU A 374 -3.78 -8.12 -18.37
N PRO A 375 -3.83 -8.30 -19.71
CA PRO A 375 -5.09 -8.32 -20.46
C PRO A 375 -6.04 -9.41 -19.97
N GLY A 376 -7.33 -9.10 -19.86
CA GLY A 376 -8.38 -10.03 -19.44
C GLY A 376 -8.51 -10.25 -17.95
N THR A 377 -7.59 -9.72 -17.13
CA THR A 377 -7.67 -9.81 -15.67
C THR A 377 -7.69 -8.44 -14.99
N GLY A 378 -7.09 -7.42 -15.62
CA GLY A 378 -6.91 -6.11 -15.01
C GLY A 378 -5.81 -6.04 -13.94
N LYS A 379 -5.08 -7.14 -13.70
CA LYS A 379 -3.99 -7.17 -12.74
C LYS A 379 -2.90 -6.19 -13.14
N VAL A 380 -2.55 -5.29 -12.23
CA VAL A 380 -1.41 -4.39 -12.37
C VAL A 380 -0.17 -5.15 -11.92
N LEU A 381 0.69 -5.52 -12.87
CA LEU A 381 1.84 -6.38 -12.63
C LEU A 381 3.12 -5.60 -12.33
N ALA A 382 3.20 -4.35 -12.81
CA ALA A 382 4.32 -3.45 -12.59
C ALA A 382 3.83 -1.99 -12.59
N MET A 383 4.42 -1.19 -11.74
CA MET A 383 4.17 0.24 -11.60
C MET A 383 5.46 0.92 -11.12
N ALA A 384 6.08 1.72 -11.99
CA ALA A 384 7.36 2.33 -11.71
C ALA A 384 7.44 3.77 -12.22
N GLN A 385 8.27 4.58 -11.59
CA GLN A 385 8.67 5.92 -12.03
C GLN A 385 10.11 6.19 -11.63
N ASN A 386 10.79 7.16 -12.27
CA ASN A 386 12.20 7.49 -12.01
C ASN A 386 12.43 8.45 -10.84
N THR A 387 11.43 8.68 -10.00
CA THR A 387 11.55 9.51 -8.80
C THR A 387 11.68 8.64 -7.56
N GLU A 388 12.28 9.17 -6.50
CA GLU A 388 12.29 8.53 -5.19
C GLU A 388 10.99 8.83 -4.42
N TYR A 389 10.47 7.81 -3.73
CA TYR A 389 9.28 7.95 -2.89
C TYR A 389 9.64 8.54 -1.54
N GLY A 390 9.02 9.64 -1.14
CA GLY A 390 9.28 10.28 0.15
C GLY A 390 8.78 11.70 0.24
N VAL A 391 9.07 12.33 1.39
CA VAL A 391 8.67 13.72 1.72
C VAL A 391 9.85 14.69 1.75
N GLU A 392 11.07 14.18 1.64
CA GLU A 392 12.29 14.95 1.62
C GLU A 392 12.48 15.70 0.29
N ASP A 393 13.34 16.70 0.27
CA ASP A 393 13.65 17.46 -0.94
C ASP A 393 14.14 16.54 -2.07
N GLY A 394 13.59 16.70 -3.25
CA GLY A 394 13.89 15.86 -4.42
C GLY A 394 13.11 14.55 -4.49
N ARG A 395 12.29 14.22 -3.47
CA ARG A 395 11.39 13.05 -3.45
C ARG A 395 9.94 13.45 -3.64
N THR A 396 9.09 12.48 -3.97
CA THR A 396 7.66 12.71 -4.11
C THR A 396 6.85 11.50 -3.69
N MET A 397 5.71 11.73 -3.03
CA MET A 397 4.68 10.71 -2.82
C MET A 397 3.64 10.69 -3.95
N SER A 398 3.74 11.60 -4.93
CA SER A 398 2.82 11.63 -6.07
C SER A 398 3.06 10.42 -6.97
N ASN A 399 2.04 9.57 -7.08
CA ASN A 399 2.07 8.38 -7.92
C ASN A 399 1.70 8.76 -9.37
N TYR A 400 2.70 9.14 -10.16
CA TYR A 400 2.53 9.53 -11.56
C TYR A 400 1.98 8.40 -12.43
N SER A 401 2.34 7.17 -12.09
CA SER A 401 1.90 5.97 -12.79
C SER A 401 0.40 5.73 -12.66
N ALA A 402 -0.16 5.90 -11.46
CA ALA A 402 -1.58 5.67 -11.18
C ALA A 402 -2.44 6.91 -11.36
N ASN A 403 -1.99 8.05 -10.81
CA ASN A 403 -2.80 9.26 -10.63
C ASN A 403 -2.31 10.46 -11.46
N GLY A 404 -1.28 10.27 -12.29
CA GLY A 404 -0.77 11.35 -13.15
C GLY A 404 -1.85 11.83 -14.13
N ILE A 405 -1.97 13.14 -14.29
CA ILE A 405 -2.92 13.77 -15.21
C ILE A 405 -2.09 14.47 -16.30
N PHE A 406 -1.70 13.71 -17.34
CA PHE A 406 -0.84 14.19 -18.41
C PHE A 406 -1.55 14.13 -19.75
N GLN A 407 -1.37 15.17 -20.60
CA GLN A 407 -1.93 15.16 -21.94
C GLN A 407 -1.41 13.96 -22.73
N VAL A 408 -2.34 13.15 -23.25
CA VAL A 408 -2.02 11.86 -23.88
C VAL A 408 -1.52 12.00 -25.33
N GLY A 409 -1.68 13.18 -25.93
CA GLY A 409 -1.29 13.42 -27.31
C GLY A 409 -1.94 12.40 -28.25
N SER A 410 -1.25 12.06 -29.29
CA SER A 410 -1.76 11.16 -30.33
C SER A 410 -2.14 9.74 -29.88
N THR A 411 -1.94 9.35 -28.62
CA THR A 411 -2.47 8.07 -28.12
C THR A 411 -4.00 8.07 -28.07
N PHE A 412 -4.63 9.25 -27.90
CA PHE A 412 -6.10 9.40 -27.96
C PHE A 412 -6.70 8.96 -29.30
N LYS A 413 -5.96 9.03 -30.39
CA LYS A 413 -6.40 8.64 -31.74
C LYS A 413 -6.91 7.19 -31.81
N VAL A 414 -6.54 6.34 -30.85
CA VAL A 414 -7.05 4.97 -30.78
C VAL A 414 -8.56 4.94 -30.63
N PHE A 415 -9.17 5.88 -29.90
CA PHE A 415 -10.63 5.94 -29.72
C PHE A 415 -11.34 6.35 -31.00
N THR A 416 -10.74 7.24 -31.79
CA THR A 416 -11.24 7.55 -33.15
C THR A 416 -11.15 6.31 -34.07
N LEU A 417 -10.06 5.54 -33.99
CA LEU A 417 -9.93 4.29 -34.74
C LEU A 417 -11.00 3.26 -34.31
N LEU A 418 -11.25 3.12 -33.02
CA LEU A 418 -12.28 2.21 -32.50
C LEU A 418 -13.68 2.61 -32.96
N GLN A 419 -14.02 3.89 -32.90
CA GLN A 419 -15.32 4.38 -33.39
C GLN A 419 -15.45 4.22 -34.90
N TRP A 420 -14.38 4.45 -35.66
CA TRP A 420 -14.32 4.20 -37.11
C TRP A 420 -14.67 2.76 -37.45
N LEU A 421 -14.11 1.81 -36.73
CA LEU A 421 -14.35 0.37 -36.92
C LEU A 421 -15.74 -0.06 -36.41
N LYS A 422 -16.21 0.52 -35.30
CA LYS A 422 -17.54 0.27 -34.74
C LYS A 422 -18.67 0.65 -35.74
N GLU A 423 -18.44 1.65 -36.55
CA GLU A 423 -19.36 2.04 -37.64
C GLU A 423 -19.15 1.25 -38.95
N GLY A 424 -18.31 0.22 -38.95
CA GLY A 424 -18.11 -0.69 -40.09
C GLY A 424 -17.19 -0.15 -41.17
N ASN A 425 -16.42 0.89 -40.90
CA ASN A 425 -15.52 1.48 -41.88
C ASN A 425 -14.27 0.61 -42.07
N SER A 426 -13.76 0.59 -43.32
CA SER A 426 -12.60 -0.22 -43.71
C SER A 426 -11.27 0.38 -43.23
N ALA A 427 -10.33 -0.48 -42.85
CA ALA A 427 -8.93 -0.07 -42.63
C ALA A 427 -8.22 0.41 -43.90
N TYR A 428 -8.71 0.02 -45.07
CA TYR A 428 -8.16 0.43 -46.38
C TYR A 428 -8.86 1.67 -46.97
N ALA A 429 -9.85 2.21 -46.27
CA ALA A 429 -10.51 3.46 -46.71
C ALA A 429 -9.50 4.61 -46.77
N SER A 430 -9.62 5.45 -47.83
CA SER A 430 -8.82 6.67 -47.91
C SER A 430 -9.29 7.69 -46.88
N VAL A 431 -8.39 8.10 -45.99
CA VAL A 431 -8.65 9.04 -44.89
C VAL A 431 -7.83 10.32 -45.01
N GLY A 432 -7.03 10.47 -46.06
CA GLY A 432 -6.32 11.72 -46.35
C GLY A 432 -7.30 12.82 -46.83
N ARG A 433 -6.99 14.06 -46.53
CA ARG A 433 -7.69 15.25 -46.98
C ARG A 433 -6.70 16.33 -47.40
N ASN A 434 -6.95 17.00 -48.50
CA ASN A 434 -6.06 18.07 -49.00
C ASN A 434 -6.30 19.39 -48.28
N ASN A 435 -7.54 19.65 -47.83
CA ASN A 435 -7.88 20.84 -47.06
C ASN A 435 -7.73 20.53 -45.55
N ARG A 436 -6.96 21.34 -44.85
CA ARG A 436 -6.68 21.19 -43.39
C ARG A 436 -7.68 21.93 -42.53
N ILE A 437 -8.44 22.85 -43.08
CA ILE A 437 -9.39 23.69 -42.34
C ILE A 437 -10.74 23.01 -42.29
N TYR A 438 -11.22 22.81 -41.07
CA TYR A 438 -12.55 22.31 -40.75
C TYR A 438 -13.42 23.48 -40.28
N VAL A 439 -14.63 23.56 -40.78
CA VAL A 439 -15.58 24.66 -40.48
C VAL A 439 -16.77 24.13 -39.68
N ASN A 440 -17.56 25.04 -39.13
CA ASN A 440 -18.78 24.73 -38.42
C ASN A 440 -19.69 23.78 -39.21
N GLY A 441 -20.23 22.77 -38.53
CA GLY A 441 -21.14 21.78 -39.10
C GLY A 441 -20.48 20.61 -39.83
N GLU A 442 -19.14 20.55 -39.91
CA GLU A 442 -18.43 19.38 -40.46
C GLU A 442 -18.37 18.18 -39.53
N PHE A 443 -18.61 18.38 -38.21
CA PHE A 443 -18.75 17.31 -37.26
C PHE A 443 -20.21 17.12 -36.87
N SER A 444 -20.63 15.91 -36.58
CA SER A 444 -22.00 15.61 -36.15
C SER A 444 -22.07 14.72 -34.94
N CYS A 445 -23.08 14.92 -34.10
CA CYS A 445 -23.41 14.10 -32.95
C CYS A 445 -24.84 13.58 -33.08
N GLY A 446 -25.03 12.27 -33.10
CA GLY A 446 -26.35 11.66 -33.33
C GLY A 446 -26.96 12.00 -34.70
N GLY A 447 -26.13 12.32 -35.68
CA GLY A 447 -26.55 12.75 -37.02
C GLY A 447 -26.81 14.26 -37.17
N GLU A 448 -26.84 15.00 -36.08
CA GLU A 448 -27.05 16.46 -36.13
C GLU A 448 -25.69 17.18 -36.16
N PRO A 449 -25.51 18.18 -37.06
CA PRO A 449 -24.30 18.99 -37.12
C PRO A 449 -24.06 19.72 -35.80
N ILE A 450 -22.82 19.72 -35.35
CA ILE A 450 -22.40 20.50 -34.18
C ILE A 450 -21.64 21.75 -34.62
N TYR A 451 -21.78 22.80 -33.83
CA TYR A 451 -21.09 24.06 -34.06
C TYR A 451 -19.80 24.09 -33.25
N THR A 452 -18.67 24.04 -33.94
CA THR A 452 -17.33 24.21 -33.39
C THR A 452 -16.69 25.41 -34.03
N ASP A 453 -15.69 26.00 -33.41
CA ASP A 453 -14.86 27.00 -34.08
C ASP A 453 -14.15 26.38 -35.29
N THR A 454 -13.75 27.24 -36.23
CA THR A 454 -12.91 26.82 -37.34
C THR A 454 -11.61 26.22 -36.82
N TYR A 455 -11.27 25.01 -37.25
CA TYR A 455 -10.12 24.27 -36.78
C TYR A 455 -9.12 24.01 -37.91
N ASP A 456 -7.92 24.60 -37.81
CA ASP A 456 -6.82 24.36 -38.74
C ASP A 456 -5.92 23.24 -38.18
N VAL A 457 -5.72 22.19 -38.97
CA VAL A 457 -5.00 20.99 -38.56
C VAL A 457 -3.59 20.99 -39.12
N GLU A 458 -2.62 21.01 -38.27
CA GLU A 458 -1.21 20.91 -38.66
C GLU A 458 -0.66 19.48 -38.49
N ASP A 459 0.08 19.02 -39.49
CA ASP A 459 0.87 17.81 -39.45
C ASP A 459 2.37 18.12 -39.42
N LEU A 460 3.16 17.21 -38.93
CA LEU A 460 4.63 17.30 -39.05
C LEU A 460 5.02 17.34 -40.56
N PRO A 461 6.12 18.04 -40.92
CA PRO A 461 6.61 18.11 -42.29
C PRO A 461 6.72 16.74 -42.96
N GLY A 462 6.38 16.63 -44.23
CA GLY A 462 6.43 15.39 -45.01
C GLY A 462 5.24 14.43 -44.85
N LYS A 463 4.22 14.78 -44.06
CA LYS A 463 3.02 13.96 -43.89
C LYS A 463 1.84 14.42 -44.76
N ASN A 464 2.14 14.81 -46.00
CA ASN A 464 1.12 15.18 -47.02
C ASN A 464 0.87 14.00 -47.98
N GLY A 465 -0.37 13.73 -48.32
CA GLY A 465 -0.74 12.72 -49.30
C GLY A 465 -1.98 11.91 -48.98
N THR A 466 -2.13 10.80 -49.70
CA THR A 466 -3.24 9.87 -49.49
C THR A 466 -2.85 8.80 -48.51
N PHE A 467 -3.61 8.66 -47.41
CA PHE A 467 -3.41 7.65 -46.37
C PHE A 467 -4.62 6.74 -46.33
N ASN A 468 -4.41 5.47 -46.00
CA ASN A 468 -5.42 4.60 -45.47
C ASN A 468 -5.31 4.58 -43.94
N THR A 469 -6.28 3.98 -43.25
CA THR A 469 -6.30 3.93 -41.77
C THR A 469 -5.04 3.32 -41.15
N ILE A 470 -4.43 2.28 -41.77
CA ILE A 470 -3.21 1.64 -41.31
C ILE A 470 -2.03 2.62 -41.36
N SER A 471 -1.81 3.26 -42.53
CA SER A 471 -0.72 4.22 -42.68
C SER A 471 -0.94 5.49 -41.87
N ALA A 472 -2.18 5.99 -41.77
CA ALA A 472 -2.52 7.12 -40.94
C ALA A 472 -2.22 6.83 -39.41
N THR A 473 -2.53 5.62 -38.95
CA THR A 473 -2.28 5.19 -37.56
C THR A 473 -0.78 5.09 -37.29
N GLY A 474 -0.02 4.41 -38.15
CA GLY A 474 1.42 4.22 -37.99
C GLY A 474 2.21 5.51 -38.08
N LEU A 475 1.86 6.40 -38.98
CA LEU A 475 2.49 7.72 -39.17
C LEU A 475 1.88 8.80 -38.26
N SER A 476 0.84 8.48 -37.52
CA SER A 476 0.16 9.40 -36.60
C SER A 476 -0.32 10.69 -37.26
N VAL A 477 -0.90 10.62 -38.48
CA VAL A 477 -1.29 11.76 -39.31
C VAL A 477 -2.50 12.50 -38.71
N ASN A 478 -2.34 13.76 -38.31
CA ASN A 478 -3.39 14.54 -37.63
C ASN A 478 -4.60 14.75 -38.53
N GLN A 479 -4.36 15.22 -39.76
CA GLN A 479 -5.44 15.47 -40.76
C GLN A 479 -6.28 14.21 -41.00
N ALA A 480 -5.65 13.03 -41.08
CA ALA A 480 -6.37 11.81 -41.34
C ALA A 480 -7.33 11.45 -40.18
N PHE A 481 -6.90 11.65 -38.94
CA PHE A 481 -7.73 11.35 -37.77
C PHE A 481 -8.86 12.35 -37.59
N ILE A 482 -8.63 13.64 -37.86
CA ILE A 482 -9.71 14.64 -37.87
C ILE A 482 -10.68 14.36 -39.00
N ASN A 483 -10.21 13.95 -40.20
CA ASN A 483 -11.08 13.51 -41.29
C ASN A 483 -11.86 12.23 -40.95
N MET A 484 -11.28 11.29 -40.23
CA MET A 484 -12.04 10.14 -39.72
C MET A 484 -13.13 10.60 -38.75
N ALA A 485 -12.77 11.47 -37.81
CA ALA A 485 -13.69 12.00 -36.80
C ALA A 485 -14.86 12.78 -37.39
N SER A 486 -14.64 13.49 -38.50
CA SER A 486 -15.74 14.20 -39.23
C SER A 486 -16.66 13.27 -40.03
N ARG A 487 -16.34 11.99 -40.17
CA ARG A 487 -17.09 10.99 -40.95
C ARG A 487 -17.79 9.94 -40.10
N VAL A 488 -17.63 10.01 -38.76
CA VAL A 488 -18.29 9.15 -37.79
C VAL A 488 -19.07 10.02 -36.79
N ASP A 489 -19.85 9.39 -35.90
CA ASP A 489 -20.45 10.12 -34.80
C ASP A 489 -19.37 10.67 -33.88
N PHE A 490 -19.15 11.98 -33.95
CA PHE A 490 -18.06 12.66 -33.27
C PHE A 490 -18.16 12.57 -31.74
N CYS A 491 -19.38 12.70 -31.20
CA CYS A 491 -19.59 12.58 -29.74
C CYS A 491 -19.36 11.17 -29.24
N GLN A 492 -19.63 10.13 -30.04
CA GLN A 492 -19.41 8.75 -29.66
C GLN A 492 -17.93 8.42 -29.52
N ILE A 493 -17.00 9.17 -30.10
CA ILE A 493 -15.56 9.00 -29.87
C ILE A 493 -15.23 9.28 -28.40
N PHE A 494 -15.78 10.35 -27.83
CA PHE A 494 -15.51 10.76 -26.45
C PHE A 494 -16.28 9.92 -25.45
N GLN A 495 -17.50 9.50 -25.80
CA GLN A 495 -18.22 8.51 -24.99
C GLN A 495 -17.43 7.21 -24.90
N LEU A 496 -16.90 6.73 -26.02
CA LEU A 496 -16.09 5.53 -26.07
C LEU A 496 -14.81 5.68 -25.25
N ALA A 497 -14.12 6.82 -25.32
CA ALA A 497 -12.96 7.10 -24.47
C ALA A 497 -13.32 7.02 -22.97
N SER A 498 -14.47 7.61 -22.60
CA SER A 498 -15.01 7.53 -21.24
C SER A 498 -15.35 6.10 -20.82
N ASP A 499 -15.93 5.28 -21.70
CA ASP A 499 -16.21 3.88 -21.45
C ASP A 499 -14.94 3.05 -21.14
N PHE A 500 -13.79 3.47 -21.70
CA PHE A 500 -12.46 2.95 -21.43
C PHE A 500 -11.77 3.59 -20.21
N GLY A 501 -12.44 4.52 -19.52
CA GLY A 501 -11.95 5.20 -18.32
C GLY A 501 -11.15 6.48 -18.61
N VAL A 502 -11.08 6.94 -19.85
CA VAL A 502 -10.42 8.22 -20.20
C VAL A 502 -11.46 9.35 -20.10
N THR A 503 -11.43 10.03 -18.96
CA THR A 503 -12.34 11.13 -18.60
C THR A 503 -11.58 12.44 -18.43
N ASP A 504 -12.30 13.54 -18.20
CA ASP A 504 -11.70 14.78 -17.74
C ASP A 504 -11.27 14.69 -16.25
N ALA A 505 -10.73 15.78 -15.72
CA ALA A 505 -10.25 15.83 -14.32
C ALA A 505 -11.38 15.69 -13.26
N ASN A 506 -12.64 15.86 -13.67
CA ASN A 506 -13.82 15.72 -12.80
C ASN A 506 -14.46 14.33 -12.93
N GLY A 507 -13.91 13.44 -13.75
CA GLY A 507 -14.50 12.13 -14.05
C GLY A 507 -15.62 12.19 -15.09
N GLU A 508 -15.83 13.33 -15.76
CA GLU A 508 -16.84 13.51 -16.77
C GLU A 508 -16.32 13.18 -18.19
N ILE A 509 -17.22 13.00 -19.13
CA ILE A 509 -16.85 12.76 -20.53
C ILE A 509 -16.01 13.93 -21.04
N VAL A 510 -14.85 13.64 -21.63
CA VAL A 510 -13.99 14.64 -22.27
C VAL A 510 -14.81 15.44 -23.28
N GLN A 511 -14.73 16.76 -23.22
CA GLN A 511 -15.48 17.65 -24.10
C GLN A 511 -15.23 17.33 -25.58
N ALA A 512 -16.30 17.25 -26.37
CA ALA A 512 -16.23 16.93 -27.79
C ALA A 512 -15.69 18.13 -28.59
N LEU A 513 -14.37 18.28 -28.61
CA LEU A 513 -13.64 19.31 -29.37
C LEU A 513 -12.64 18.63 -30.32
N PRO A 514 -12.42 19.18 -31.54
CA PRO A 514 -11.45 18.63 -32.51
C PRO A 514 -10.02 18.48 -31.93
N ALA A 515 -9.56 19.42 -31.11
CA ALA A 515 -8.27 19.34 -30.45
C ALA A 515 -8.10 18.09 -29.56
N ASN A 516 -9.18 17.64 -28.93
CA ASN A 516 -9.15 16.44 -28.06
C ASN A 516 -9.00 15.14 -28.87
N ILE A 517 -9.35 15.10 -30.15
CA ILE A 517 -9.03 13.99 -31.07
C ILE A 517 -7.52 13.81 -31.19
N LEU A 518 -6.76 14.91 -31.12
CA LEU A 518 -5.30 14.89 -31.20
C LEU A 518 -4.63 14.74 -29.85
N GLY A 519 -5.42 14.67 -28.74
CA GLY A 519 -4.96 14.31 -27.41
C GLY A 519 -4.63 15.49 -26.50
N SER A 520 -5.37 16.60 -26.58
CA SER A 520 -5.35 17.64 -25.54
C SER A 520 -5.96 17.15 -24.23
N ALA A 521 -6.76 16.08 -24.27
CA ALA A 521 -7.25 15.38 -23.09
C ALA A 521 -6.09 14.77 -22.29
N SER A 522 -6.25 14.67 -20.97
CA SER A 522 -5.26 14.14 -20.05
C SER A 522 -5.69 12.78 -19.50
N SER A 523 -4.72 11.92 -19.18
CA SER A 523 -4.97 10.62 -18.55
C SER A 523 -3.71 10.13 -17.81
N SER A 524 -3.84 9.03 -17.05
CA SER A 524 -2.70 8.38 -16.38
C SER A 524 -2.12 7.23 -17.22
N PRO A 525 -0.85 6.86 -16.97
CA PRO A 525 -0.26 5.64 -17.54
C PRO A 525 -1.09 4.39 -17.24
N LEU A 526 -1.65 4.25 -16.04
CA LEU A 526 -2.51 3.14 -15.65
C LEU A 526 -3.77 3.06 -16.52
N THR A 527 -4.48 4.17 -16.67
CA THR A 527 -5.71 4.23 -17.48
C THR A 527 -5.43 3.87 -18.95
N MET A 528 -4.34 4.41 -19.51
CA MET A 528 -3.96 4.13 -20.89
C MET A 528 -3.50 2.68 -21.09
N ALA A 529 -2.73 2.11 -20.15
CA ALA A 529 -2.35 0.69 -20.19
C ALA A 529 -3.58 -0.21 -20.14
N ASN A 530 -4.53 0.07 -19.24
CA ASN A 530 -5.76 -0.69 -19.10
C ASN A 530 -6.67 -0.60 -20.32
N ALA A 531 -6.77 0.58 -20.95
CA ALA A 531 -7.51 0.76 -22.21
C ALA A 531 -6.92 -0.12 -23.33
N PHE A 532 -5.58 -0.18 -23.45
CA PHE A 532 -4.93 -1.03 -24.44
C PHE A 532 -4.98 -2.52 -24.06
N ALA A 533 -5.04 -2.87 -22.75
CA ALA A 533 -5.31 -4.23 -22.30
C ALA A 533 -6.69 -4.73 -22.75
N ALA A 534 -7.71 -3.86 -22.74
CA ALA A 534 -9.04 -4.21 -23.25
C ALA A 534 -9.02 -4.48 -24.76
N ILE A 535 -8.25 -3.72 -25.54
CA ILE A 535 -8.09 -3.96 -27.00
C ILE A 535 -7.37 -5.31 -27.23
N ALA A 536 -6.37 -5.63 -26.40
CA ALA A 536 -5.63 -6.88 -26.47
C ALA A 536 -6.49 -8.10 -26.12
N HIS A 537 -7.56 -7.93 -25.33
CA HIS A 537 -8.42 -8.98 -24.83
C HIS A 537 -9.89 -8.77 -25.26
N ASP A 538 -10.13 -8.82 -26.56
CA ASP A 538 -11.47 -8.88 -27.17
C ASP A 538 -12.46 -7.79 -26.70
N GLY A 539 -11.97 -6.64 -26.29
CA GLY A 539 -12.80 -5.51 -25.88
C GLY A 539 -13.31 -5.58 -24.42
N GLN A 540 -12.78 -6.51 -23.63
CA GLN A 540 -13.10 -6.64 -22.22
C GLN A 540 -12.22 -5.70 -21.38
N LEU A 541 -12.81 -4.64 -20.86
CA LEU A 541 -12.16 -3.73 -19.90
C LEU A 541 -12.36 -4.26 -18.48
N CYS A 542 -11.26 -4.59 -17.82
CA CYS A 542 -11.28 -5.02 -16.43
C CYS A 542 -10.92 -3.87 -15.49
N THR A 543 -11.49 -3.87 -14.29
CA THR A 543 -11.07 -2.93 -13.24
C THR A 543 -9.61 -3.19 -12.86
N PRO A 544 -8.73 -2.16 -12.83
CA PRO A 544 -7.36 -2.33 -12.39
C PRO A 544 -7.27 -2.91 -11.00
N GLN A 545 -6.52 -4.00 -10.84
CA GLN A 545 -6.46 -4.78 -9.61
C GLN A 545 -5.02 -4.86 -9.12
N ALA A 546 -4.79 -4.40 -7.87
CA ALA A 546 -3.51 -4.56 -7.17
C ALA A 546 -3.52 -5.70 -6.16
N LEU A 547 -4.70 -6.07 -5.63
CA LEU A 547 -4.86 -7.07 -4.57
C LEU A 547 -5.36 -8.39 -5.13
N THR A 548 -4.89 -9.52 -4.56
CA THR A 548 -5.37 -10.87 -4.91
C THR A 548 -6.14 -11.51 -3.78
N VAL A 549 -5.58 -11.53 -2.57
CA VAL A 549 -6.23 -12.10 -1.40
C VAL A 549 -5.77 -11.39 -0.13
N VAL A 550 -6.68 -11.22 0.81
CA VAL A 550 -6.41 -10.75 2.16
C VAL A 550 -6.84 -11.82 3.15
N THR A 551 -5.91 -12.23 4.00
CA THR A 551 -6.15 -13.19 5.09
C THR A 551 -5.92 -12.54 6.44
N ASP A 552 -6.55 -13.09 7.48
CA ASP A 552 -6.27 -12.72 8.86
C ASP A 552 -5.05 -13.48 9.43
N ARG A 553 -4.74 -13.24 10.70
CA ARG A 553 -3.64 -13.90 11.44
C ARG A 553 -3.78 -15.41 11.57
N SER A 554 -4.98 -15.98 11.38
CA SER A 554 -5.24 -17.42 11.38
C SER A 554 -5.18 -18.03 9.99
N GLU A 555 -4.74 -17.23 8.98
CA GLU A 555 -4.74 -17.57 7.55
C GLU A 555 -6.15 -17.74 6.94
N ALA A 556 -7.20 -17.37 7.68
CA ALA A 556 -8.55 -17.37 7.14
C ALA A 556 -8.74 -16.26 6.10
N VAL A 557 -9.33 -16.59 4.96
CA VAL A 557 -9.56 -15.63 3.89
C VAL A 557 -10.68 -14.65 4.28
N ILE A 558 -10.33 -13.37 4.36
CA ILE A 558 -11.29 -12.27 4.56
C ILE A 558 -11.88 -11.85 3.22
N LYS A 559 -11.02 -11.70 2.21
CA LYS A 559 -11.41 -11.24 0.87
C LYS A 559 -10.52 -11.87 -0.18
N GLU A 560 -11.13 -12.37 -1.25
CA GLU A 560 -10.47 -12.76 -2.48
C GLU A 560 -10.96 -11.87 -3.62
N TYR A 561 -10.03 -11.40 -4.47
CA TYR A 561 -10.30 -10.52 -5.58
C TYR A 561 -10.28 -11.31 -6.88
N THR A 562 -11.37 -11.26 -7.60
CA THR A 562 -11.53 -11.85 -8.93
C THR A 562 -11.66 -10.76 -9.99
N PRO A 563 -11.20 -11.00 -11.23
CA PRO A 563 -11.34 -10.03 -12.31
C PRO A 563 -12.78 -9.54 -12.47
N GLN A 564 -12.97 -8.22 -12.50
CA GLN A 564 -14.25 -7.58 -12.76
C GLN A 564 -14.15 -6.87 -14.11
N CYS A 565 -14.68 -7.51 -15.15
CA CYS A 565 -14.55 -7.04 -16.52
C CYS A 565 -15.93 -6.76 -17.15
N LYS A 566 -15.96 -5.76 -18.05
CA LYS A 566 -17.14 -5.41 -18.87
C LYS A 566 -16.74 -5.29 -20.33
N GLU A 567 -17.60 -5.70 -21.24
CA GLU A 567 -17.42 -5.43 -22.66
C GLU A 567 -17.66 -3.97 -22.95
N VAL A 568 -16.65 -3.25 -23.46
CA VAL A 568 -16.72 -1.85 -23.87
C VAL A 568 -16.76 -1.68 -25.39
N ILE A 569 -16.22 -2.66 -26.11
CA ILE A 569 -16.36 -2.80 -27.57
C ILE A 569 -16.51 -4.31 -27.91
N SER A 570 -17.14 -4.57 -29.06
CA SER A 570 -17.30 -5.97 -29.51
C SER A 570 -15.94 -6.64 -29.79
N PRO A 571 -15.82 -7.95 -29.62
CA PRO A 571 -14.61 -8.71 -29.96
C PRO A 571 -14.13 -8.50 -31.38
N THR A 572 -15.06 -8.32 -32.33
CA THR A 572 -14.73 -8.05 -33.73
C THR A 572 -13.99 -6.74 -33.88
N VAL A 573 -14.48 -5.65 -33.28
CA VAL A 573 -13.85 -4.32 -33.32
C VAL A 573 -12.51 -4.34 -32.63
N ALA A 574 -12.40 -5.00 -31.46
CA ALA A 574 -11.16 -5.11 -30.72
C ALA A 574 -10.06 -5.83 -31.52
N ARG A 575 -10.39 -6.99 -32.11
CA ARG A 575 -9.47 -7.75 -32.96
C ARG A 575 -9.06 -7.01 -34.22
N GLN A 576 -10.01 -6.28 -34.87
CA GLN A 576 -9.69 -5.42 -36.02
C GLN A 576 -8.73 -4.29 -35.62
N ALA A 577 -8.97 -3.62 -34.49
CA ALA A 577 -8.08 -2.58 -33.97
C ALA A 577 -6.69 -3.14 -33.63
N SER A 578 -6.63 -4.30 -32.96
CA SER A 578 -5.38 -5.00 -32.66
C SER A 578 -4.58 -5.32 -33.95
N ASN A 579 -5.23 -5.85 -34.99
CA ASN A 579 -4.63 -6.13 -36.28
C ASN A 579 -4.09 -4.86 -36.97
N ILE A 580 -4.88 -3.77 -36.95
CA ILE A 580 -4.45 -2.49 -37.56
C ILE A 580 -3.27 -1.90 -36.82
N LEU A 581 -3.32 -1.87 -35.48
CA LEU A 581 -2.21 -1.39 -34.65
C LEU A 581 -0.94 -2.24 -34.89
N GLY A 582 -1.06 -3.56 -34.95
CA GLY A 582 0.06 -4.45 -35.27
C GLY A 582 0.65 -4.24 -36.67
N LYS A 583 -0.20 -4.11 -37.71
CA LYS A 583 0.28 -3.78 -39.06
C LYS A 583 0.93 -2.40 -39.13
N SER A 584 0.41 -1.45 -38.38
CA SER A 584 0.95 -0.09 -38.29
C SER A 584 2.34 -0.07 -37.66
N THR A 585 2.52 -0.77 -36.52
CA THR A 585 3.82 -0.86 -35.84
C THR A 585 4.83 -1.64 -36.67
N ALA A 586 4.43 -2.78 -37.24
CA ALA A 586 5.32 -3.61 -38.06
C ALA A 586 5.90 -2.85 -39.24
N ARG A 587 5.12 -1.92 -39.83
CA ARG A 587 5.51 -1.19 -41.04
C ARG A 587 6.16 0.17 -40.78
N TYR A 588 5.73 0.89 -39.76
CA TYR A 588 6.05 2.30 -39.59
C TYR A 588 6.88 2.61 -38.33
N TYR A 589 6.91 1.72 -37.32
CA TYR A 589 7.76 1.90 -36.16
C TYR A 589 9.13 1.28 -36.44
N ASN A 590 10.12 2.13 -36.79
CA ASN A 590 11.45 1.65 -37.17
C ASN A 590 12.42 1.61 -35.98
N ALA A 591 12.25 2.49 -35.01
CA ALA A 591 13.09 2.58 -33.84
C ALA A 591 12.62 1.65 -32.69
N THR A 592 11.33 1.34 -32.63
CA THR A 592 10.71 0.49 -31.61
C THR A 592 10.52 -0.93 -32.14
N ARG A 593 11.29 -1.90 -31.64
CA ARG A 593 11.22 -3.33 -32.02
C ARG A 593 11.36 -4.18 -30.78
N LEU A 594 10.62 -5.30 -30.72
CA LEU A 594 10.81 -6.32 -29.70
C LEU A 594 11.75 -7.41 -30.18
N ASP A 595 12.52 -7.97 -29.27
CA ASP A 595 13.45 -9.03 -29.54
C ASP A 595 12.74 -10.28 -30.11
N GLY A 596 13.46 -11.02 -30.95
CA GLY A 596 12.87 -12.16 -31.65
C GLY A 596 11.80 -11.80 -32.68
N GLY A 597 11.56 -10.49 -32.96
CA GLY A 597 10.54 -10.05 -33.90
C GLY A 597 9.11 -10.25 -33.40
N ARG A 598 8.91 -10.29 -32.09
CA ARG A 598 7.57 -10.44 -31.46
C ARG A 598 6.65 -9.33 -31.92
N PRO A 599 5.44 -9.64 -32.46
CA PRO A 599 4.49 -8.63 -32.90
C PRO A 599 3.83 -7.94 -31.70
N PHE A 600 3.58 -6.66 -31.86
CA PHE A 600 2.89 -5.83 -30.88
C PHE A 600 2.01 -4.78 -31.55
N GLY A 601 0.94 -4.38 -30.89
CA GLY A 601 0.11 -3.24 -31.26
C GLY A 601 0.46 -2.06 -30.38
N ALA A 602 0.69 -0.87 -30.95
CA ALA A 602 0.97 0.31 -30.13
C ALA A 602 0.54 1.61 -30.81
N LYS A 603 0.43 2.66 -30.00
CA LYS A 603 0.25 4.04 -30.46
C LYS A 603 1.17 4.96 -29.67
N SER A 604 1.99 5.73 -30.37
CA SER A 604 2.80 6.79 -29.80
C SER A 604 1.96 8.06 -29.59
N GLY A 605 2.27 8.81 -28.54
CA GLY A 605 1.75 10.13 -28.23
C GLY A 605 2.88 11.14 -28.16
N THR A 606 2.62 12.34 -28.65
CA THR A 606 3.50 13.50 -28.49
C THR A 606 2.59 14.73 -28.53
N THR A 607 2.71 15.58 -27.51
CA THR A 607 1.95 16.83 -27.43
C THR A 607 2.73 17.97 -28.08
N ASN A 608 2.12 19.15 -28.15
CA ASN A 608 2.78 20.35 -28.65
C ASN A 608 4.08 20.60 -27.88
N ASN A 609 5.12 21.04 -28.59
CA ASN A 609 6.46 21.31 -28.06
C ASN A 609 7.09 20.10 -27.32
N ASN A 610 6.64 18.89 -27.60
CA ASN A 610 7.09 17.64 -27.00
C ASN A 610 6.97 17.58 -25.47
N ALA A 611 6.11 18.43 -24.87
CA ALA A 611 5.96 18.57 -23.42
C ALA A 611 5.58 17.25 -22.73
N ASN A 612 4.80 16.40 -23.41
CA ASN A 612 4.47 15.04 -22.97
C ASN A 612 4.68 14.07 -24.13
N THR A 613 5.39 13.01 -23.89
CA THR A 613 5.65 11.94 -24.86
C THR A 613 5.25 10.59 -24.29
N TRP A 614 4.63 9.77 -25.12
CA TRP A 614 4.04 8.49 -24.73
C TRP A 614 4.32 7.39 -25.72
N LEU A 615 4.44 6.17 -25.20
CA LEU A 615 4.14 4.96 -25.96
C LEU A 615 3.24 4.06 -25.12
N THR A 616 2.04 3.77 -25.66
CA THR A 616 1.14 2.77 -25.10
C THR A 616 0.97 1.66 -26.10
N GLY A 617 1.22 0.42 -25.67
CA GLY A 617 1.18 -0.72 -26.57
C GLY A 617 0.95 -2.03 -25.80
N PHE A 618 0.73 -3.10 -26.57
CA PHE A 618 0.42 -4.42 -26.02
C PHE A 618 0.93 -5.55 -26.90
N THR A 619 1.13 -6.67 -26.24
CA THR A 619 1.11 -8.02 -26.79
C THR A 619 -0.14 -8.73 -26.24
N PRO A 620 -0.48 -9.95 -26.67
CA PRO A 620 -1.56 -10.69 -26.02
C PRO A 620 -1.34 -10.97 -24.52
N GLN A 621 -0.10 -10.88 -24.03
CA GLN A 621 0.26 -11.20 -22.66
C GLN A 621 0.34 -9.97 -21.75
N TYR A 622 0.77 -8.82 -22.25
CA TYR A 622 0.96 -7.59 -21.48
C TYR A 622 0.54 -6.35 -22.24
N ALA A 623 -0.08 -5.42 -21.55
CA ALA A 623 -0.35 -4.07 -22.04
C ALA A 623 0.41 -3.07 -21.16
N THR A 624 1.24 -2.23 -21.78
CA THR A 624 2.14 -1.32 -21.10
C THR A 624 2.04 0.08 -21.64
N SER A 625 1.94 1.06 -20.76
CA SER A 625 1.99 2.49 -21.08
C SER A 625 3.17 3.14 -20.39
N ALA A 626 4.00 3.83 -21.16
CA ALA A 626 5.13 4.62 -20.68
C ALA A 626 4.95 6.09 -21.08
N TRP A 627 5.23 6.99 -20.14
CA TRP A 627 5.15 8.44 -20.28
C TRP A 627 6.47 9.09 -19.90
N VAL A 628 6.82 10.18 -20.58
CA VAL A 628 7.94 11.09 -20.27
C VAL A 628 7.46 12.55 -20.39
N GLY A 629 7.81 13.35 -19.40
CA GLY A 629 7.49 14.78 -19.36
C GLY A 629 8.01 15.42 -18.07
N ARG A 630 7.49 16.60 -17.72
CA ARG A 630 7.74 17.22 -16.41
C ARG A 630 6.44 17.22 -15.61
N ALA A 631 6.36 16.45 -14.54
CA ALA A 631 5.13 16.32 -13.76
C ALA A 631 4.70 17.65 -13.11
N ALA A 632 5.64 18.40 -12.59
CA ALA A 632 5.39 19.71 -11.97
C ALA A 632 5.10 20.83 -12.98
N ALA A 633 5.46 20.63 -14.27
CA ALA A 633 5.36 21.64 -15.31
C ALA A 633 5.01 21.02 -16.68
N SER A 634 3.89 20.31 -16.72
CA SER A 634 3.48 19.43 -17.80
C SER A 634 3.26 20.11 -19.17
N GLN A 635 3.33 21.44 -19.25
CA GLN A 635 3.22 22.23 -20.48
C GLN A 635 4.56 22.79 -20.95
N GLN A 636 5.65 22.63 -20.18
CA GLN A 636 6.97 23.13 -20.58
C GLN A 636 7.51 22.33 -21.77
N PRO A 637 8.06 23.02 -22.79
CA PRO A 637 8.69 22.37 -23.93
C PRO A 637 9.83 21.40 -23.52
N VAL A 638 9.90 20.26 -24.21
CA VAL A 638 10.98 19.29 -24.08
C VAL A 638 11.74 19.24 -25.41
N GLN A 639 12.54 20.26 -25.65
CA GLN A 639 13.34 20.51 -26.86
C GLN A 639 14.70 21.05 -26.43
N ASP A 640 15.71 20.85 -27.29
CA ASP A 640 17.09 21.29 -27.04
C ASP A 640 17.58 20.89 -25.66
N ILE A 641 17.50 19.60 -25.34
CA ILE A 641 17.68 19.05 -23.99
C ILE A 641 18.78 17.99 -23.94
N VAL A 642 19.51 17.94 -22.86
CA VAL A 642 20.45 16.85 -22.54
C VAL A 642 19.79 15.90 -21.59
N ILE A 643 19.72 14.61 -21.94
CA ILE A 643 19.18 13.52 -21.13
C ILE A 643 20.24 12.46 -21.01
N ASN A 644 20.60 12.07 -19.79
CA ASN A 644 21.64 11.06 -19.53
C ASN A 644 22.92 11.31 -20.36
N GLY A 645 23.35 12.58 -20.41
CA GLY A 645 24.53 13.02 -21.14
C GLY A 645 24.40 13.09 -22.66
N ASN A 646 23.26 12.76 -23.25
CA ASN A 646 23.01 12.82 -24.69
C ASN A 646 22.12 14.02 -25.04
N TYR A 647 22.51 14.76 -26.07
CA TYR A 647 21.71 15.89 -26.58
C TYR A 647 20.58 15.40 -27.49
N TYR A 648 19.41 15.98 -27.32
CA TYR A 648 18.23 15.79 -28.16
C TYR A 648 17.64 17.16 -28.54
N ASP A 649 17.46 17.38 -29.84
CA ASP A 649 16.71 18.54 -30.36
C ASP A 649 15.23 18.45 -29.99
N ALA A 650 14.66 17.24 -29.97
CA ALA A 650 13.32 16.94 -29.47
C ALA A 650 13.19 15.43 -29.19
N ILE A 651 12.30 15.07 -28.25
CA ILE A 651 11.95 13.67 -27.98
C ILE A 651 10.55 13.34 -28.49
N TYR A 652 10.36 12.14 -29.01
CA TYR A 652 9.11 11.65 -29.56
C TYR A 652 8.72 10.30 -29.00
N GLY A 653 7.43 10.01 -28.96
CA GLY A 653 6.91 8.78 -28.35
C GLY A 653 7.49 7.49 -28.97
N GLU A 654 7.65 7.42 -30.31
CA GLU A 654 8.18 6.21 -30.96
C GLU A 654 9.72 6.12 -30.86
N THR A 655 10.42 7.23 -31.17
CA THR A 655 11.87 7.22 -31.30
C THR A 655 12.63 7.35 -29.99
N PHE A 656 12.00 7.89 -28.93
CA PHE A 656 12.60 8.00 -27.61
C PHE A 656 11.93 7.04 -26.61
N VAL A 657 10.63 7.24 -26.30
CA VAL A 657 9.93 6.41 -25.29
C VAL A 657 9.86 4.95 -25.75
N GLY A 658 9.52 4.75 -27.02
CA GLY A 658 9.42 3.41 -27.59
C GLY A 658 10.76 2.68 -27.63
N ARG A 659 11.80 3.37 -28.13
CA ARG A 659 13.13 2.78 -28.32
C ARG A 659 13.90 2.57 -27.03
N ASN A 660 13.88 3.56 -26.13
CA ASN A 660 14.78 3.57 -24.99
C ASN A 660 14.14 3.04 -23.70
N ILE A 661 12.78 2.99 -23.63
CA ILE A 661 12.05 2.59 -22.43
C ILE A 661 11.17 1.37 -22.71
N TRP A 662 10.16 1.55 -23.59
CA TRP A 662 9.09 0.56 -23.75
C TRP A 662 9.57 -0.76 -24.39
N ALA A 663 10.33 -0.68 -25.47
CA ALA A 663 10.79 -1.90 -26.16
C ALA A 663 11.85 -2.69 -25.38
N PRO A 664 12.87 -2.07 -24.73
CA PRO A 664 13.77 -2.81 -23.83
C PRO A 664 13.01 -3.51 -22.71
N TYR A 665 12.11 -2.80 -22.04
CA TYR A 665 11.26 -3.39 -21.00
C TYR A 665 10.46 -4.58 -21.54
N MET A 666 9.67 -4.36 -22.61
CA MET A 666 8.80 -5.40 -23.17
C MET A 666 9.60 -6.59 -23.71
N SER A 667 10.80 -6.40 -24.23
CA SER A 667 11.67 -7.50 -24.62
C SER A 667 12.09 -8.34 -23.41
N THR A 668 12.59 -7.69 -22.35
CA THR A 668 13.02 -8.35 -21.10
C THR A 668 11.89 -9.14 -20.45
N VAL A 669 10.68 -8.56 -20.33
CA VAL A 669 9.58 -9.23 -19.65
C VAL A 669 8.98 -10.40 -20.45
N HIS A 670 9.24 -10.45 -21.76
CA HIS A 670 8.81 -11.56 -22.61
C HIS A 670 9.85 -12.68 -22.74
N GLU A 671 11.03 -12.55 -22.16
CA GLU A 671 12.01 -13.63 -22.12
C GLU A 671 11.43 -14.89 -21.48
N GLY A 672 11.51 -16.01 -22.20
CA GLY A 672 10.97 -17.29 -21.75
C GLY A 672 9.46 -17.47 -21.92
N LEU A 673 8.72 -16.45 -22.39
CA LEU A 673 7.29 -16.59 -22.68
C LEU A 673 7.04 -17.08 -24.12
N ASP A 674 5.95 -17.81 -24.27
CA ASP A 674 5.46 -18.26 -25.57
C ASP A 674 5.29 -17.09 -26.57
N PHE A 675 5.58 -17.36 -27.82
CA PHE A 675 5.36 -16.41 -28.90
C PHE A 675 3.90 -16.46 -29.35
N ILE A 676 3.11 -15.48 -28.91
CA ILE A 676 1.69 -15.37 -29.27
C ILE A 676 1.56 -14.21 -30.25
N GLY A 677 0.99 -14.50 -31.44
CA GLY A 677 0.72 -13.50 -32.48
C GLY A 677 -0.51 -12.65 -32.17
N LEU A 678 -0.58 -11.48 -32.78
CA LEU A 678 -1.80 -10.67 -32.77
C LEU A 678 -2.88 -11.29 -33.66
N PRO A 679 -4.18 -11.00 -33.42
CA PRO A 679 -5.27 -11.52 -34.24
C PRO A 679 -5.09 -11.14 -35.73
N ASP A 680 -5.16 -12.09 -36.63
CA ASP A 680 -5.23 -11.84 -38.06
C ASP A 680 -6.68 -12.00 -38.54
N VAL A 681 -7.40 -10.90 -38.60
CA VAL A 681 -8.82 -10.84 -38.92
C VAL A 681 -9.06 -9.91 -40.11
N PHE A 682 -10.20 -10.10 -40.76
CA PHE A 682 -10.62 -9.24 -41.86
C PHE A 682 -10.84 -7.78 -41.38
N ILE A 683 -10.16 -6.84 -42.01
CA ILE A 683 -10.18 -5.41 -41.68
C ILE A 683 -10.68 -4.54 -42.86
N GLY A 684 -11.28 -5.14 -43.87
CA GLY A 684 -11.93 -4.48 -45.00
C GLY A 684 -13.37 -4.03 -44.71
N ASN A 685 -14.06 -3.53 -45.73
CA ASN A 685 -15.47 -3.21 -45.57
C ASN A 685 -16.26 -4.48 -45.29
N VAL A 686 -17.20 -4.42 -44.36
CA VAL A 686 -18.27 -5.42 -44.28
C VAL A 686 -19.05 -5.33 -45.58
N PRO A 687 -19.31 -6.45 -46.32
CA PRO A 687 -20.13 -6.42 -47.49
C PRO A 687 -21.48 -5.77 -47.16
N THR A 688 -21.78 -4.64 -47.77
CA THR A 688 -23.11 -4.03 -47.67
C THR A 688 -24.11 -5.04 -48.21
N PRO A 689 -25.16 -5.41 -47.46
CA PRO A 689 -26.19 -6.29 -48.02
C PRO A 689 -26.69 -5.68 -49.36
N PRO A 690 -26.93 -6.50 -50.38
CA PRO A 690 -27.37 -5.98 -51.68
C PRO A 690 -28.60 -5.13 -51.45
N ARG A 691 -28.55 -3.91 -51.99
CA ARG A 691 -29.70 -2.97 -51.98
C ARG A 691 -30.90 -3.72 -52.49
N PRO A 692 -32.05 -3.76 -51.81
CA PRO A 692 -33.26 -4.38 -52.34
C PRO A 692 -33.52 -3.87 -53.75
N ALA A 693 -33.72 -4.79 -54.68
CA ALA A 693 -34.05 -4.40 -56.05
C ALA A 693 -35.25 -3.45 -56.03
N PRO A 694 -35.23 -2.37 -56.84
CA PRO A 694 -36.36 -1.47 -56.90
C PRO A 694 -37.61 -2.28 -57.25
N THR A 695 -38.63 -2.14 -56.44
CA THR A 695 -39.94 -2.78 -56.66
C THR A 695 -40.43 -2.31 -58.01
N PRO A 696 -40.85 -3.23 -58.95
CA PRO A 696 -41.38 -2.82 -60.23
C PRO A 696 -42.57 -1.86 -60.03
N ASN A 697 -42.54 -0.71 -60.67
CA ASN A 697 -43.66 0.24 -60.67
C ASN A 697 -44.94 -0.48 -61.03
N GLN A 698 -45.91 -0.54 -60.13
CA GLN A 698 -47.28 -0.89 -60.49
C GLN A 698 -47.77 0.11 -61.55
N PRO A 699 -48.42 -0.31 -62.61
CA PRO A 699 -48.96 0.60 -63.62
C PRO A 699 -50.01 1.50 -62.98
N SER A 700 -49.83 2.80 -63.13
CA SER A 700 -50.80 3.81 -62.71
C SER A 700 -52.09 3.64 -63.52
N ASN A 701 -53.15 3.20 -62.86
CA ASN A 701 -54.51 3.29 -63.40
C ASN A 701 -54.91 4.77 -63.46
N THR A 702 -54.76 5.39 -64.60
CA THR A 702 -55.36 6.70 -64.90
C THR A 702 -56.84 6.46 -65.27
N PRO A 703 -57.80 7.06 -64.56
CA PRO A 703 -59.21 7.04 -65.05
C PRO A 703 -59.32 7.91 -66.30
N GLN A 704 -59.74 7.33 -67.43
CA GLN A 704 -60.23 8.05 -68.57
C GLN A 704 -61.46 8.86 -68.15
N SER A 705 -61.38 10.18 -68.14
CA SER A 705 -62.57 11.07 -68.18
C SER A 705 -63.09 11.13 -69.58
N GLY A 706 -64.20 10.46 -69.84
CA GLY A 706 -65.07 10.72 -71.00
C GLY A 706 -65.94 11.91 -70.68
N ARG A 707 -65.89 12.90 -71.61
CA ARG A 707 -66.75 14.07 -71.88
C ARG A 707 -66.85 15.08 -70.77
#